data_5e56e9a021448a0c77d0becfaeabbf7f
#
_entry.id   5e56e9a021448a0c77d0becfaeabbf7f
#
_cell.length_a   1.000
_cell.length_b   1.000
_cell.length_c   1.000
_cell.angle_alpha   90.00
_cell.angle_beta   90.00
_cell.angle_gamma   90.00
#
_symmetry.space_group_name_H-M   'P 1'
#
loop_
_entity.id
_entity.type
_entity.pdbx_description
1 polymer ?
#
loop_
_entity_poly.entity_id
_entity_poly.type
_entity_poly.pdbx_seq_one_letter_code
_entity_poly.pdbx_strand_id
1 'polypeptide(L)'
;MASTSQPSRLSSSAAWGTLAPQRQATARTVVADRSVSGAATRSTYRWGWLIWLAIAAAATLPPLGLDPLLVLCVSLGCVMAWVVGNVSPKRVVASFLISVMDIFFREIGARNQFKVPPEGWPVIFVCAPHSNQFLDPFVVMKAVRRTDLCYLTAAKSMRKRFIGSLARALESIPVERAQDSGFAGAGEVWLSEDGVTLSGRGTSFAAQVKPNDTVRWGGSSGVVQAIASDDSLTLKPTSIASGDGGGGGGGGGGAGGGGSSWTPYHVLPRVAQDGMFSAVYDTLAAGKAVGIFPEGGSHDQPSLLPLKAGIAIMALGALARYPGLQLKLVPVGIHYFSGHRFRSRVFLDIGAALDVPAPLLAKYEGGGDGKHEATSELMELVENALSAVTTSAPDYETLEFFWTLRRLTRKRAEPLSLGQQVAFARRFAVGYDETTADGRPWKEQPKVRRVREMCAEYNSTLKQFGLRDYQVANVMDNMTRRRAAALVVGRSLQVLLLSATLVPTALLAWPLLLLTRIIAWVKARQAVANSKVKIHGRDVVATWKVLISLGVLPLLWLFYTALACALAASSTSLAAPWPREICLLTFFFLPFLFYGGTLAGERVANLARSLPPLVMCVVRPESALRFIEMRSQLKVEMRDLVDETGWKHDLEEATPSPIPHNMSVNTLSTLEELHTASSSPLIARRGPPVDST
;
A
#
# COMPACT_ATOMS: atom_id res chain seq x y z
N MET A 1 -50.73 25.25 -57.34
CA MET A 1 -50.60 24.12 -58.27
C MET A 1 -49.27 23.46 -57.83
N ALA A 2 -49.31 22.47 -57.00
CA ALA A 2 -49.24 21.01 -57.25
C ALA A 2 -47.91 20.70 -57.97
N SER A 3 -47.04 19.91 -57.45
CA SER A 3 -47.13 18.50 -56.99
C SER A 3 -45.83 18.02 -56.34
N THR A 4 -45.95 17.43 -55.24
CA THR A 4 -45.45 16.09 -54.74
C THR A 4 -44.42 15.35 -55.59
N SER A 5 -43.30 15.01 -54.99
CA SER A 5 -42.73 13.66 -55.11
C SER A 5 -41.78 13.32 -53.93
N GLN A 6 -42.15 12.32 -53.13
CA GLN A 6 -41.28 11.57 -52.26
C GLN A 6 -40.34 10.69 -53.08
N PRO A 7 -39.18 10.30 -52.55
CA PRO A 7 -38.67 8.95 -52.80
C PRO A 7 -38.45 8.12 -51.50
N SER A 8 -39.13 7.03 -51.51
CA SER A 8 -38.82 5.67 -51.06
C SER A 8 -37.72 5.43 -50.00
N ARG A 9 -38.16 4.90 -48.90
CA ARG A 9 -37.39 4.11 -47.93
C ARG A 9 -36.72 2.91 -48.59
N LEU A 10 -35.42 2.79 -48.40
CA LEU A 10 -34.72 1.52 -48.52
C LEU A 10 -34.28 1.07 -47.13
N SER A 11 -34.90 -0.03 -46.68
CA SER A 11 -34.64 -0.77 -45.48
C SER A 11 -33.28 -1.48 -45.56
N SER A 12 -32.38 -1.17 -44.63
CA SER A 12 -31.24 -2.08 -44.31
C SER A 12 -31.19 -2.33 -42.81
N SER A 13 -32.21 -3.00 -42.33
CA SER A 13 -32.27 -3.55 -40.97
C SER A 13 -32.23 -5.07 -41.01
N ALA A 14 -31.07 -5.66 -41.28
CA ALA A 14 -30.88 -7.10 -41.14
C ALA A 14 -29.42 -7.49 -41.14
N ALA A 15 -28.64 -7.10 -40.13
CA ALA A 15 -27.32 -7.74 -39.85
C ALA A 15 -26.83 -7.68 -38.39
N TRP A 16 -27.58 -7.02 -37.48
CA TRP A 16 -27.09 -6.85 -36.10
C TRP A 16 -27.90 -7.61 -35.01
N GLY A 17 -28.94 -8.34 -35.42
CA GLY A 17 -29.90 -8.97 -34.46
C GLY A 17 -29.51 -10.35 -33.92
N THR A 18 -28.51 -11.04 -34.46
CA THR A 18 -28.27 -12.46 -34.14
C THR A 18 -27.05 -12.74 -33.28
N LEU A 19 -26.19 -11.76 -32.99
CA LEU A 19 -24.99 -11.98 -32.15
C LEU A 19 -25.18 -11.61 -30.65
N ALA A 20 -26.19 -10.84 -30.31
CA ALA A 20 -26.43 -10.40 -28.93
C ALA A 20 -26.92 -11.52 -27.99
N PRO A 21 -27.78 -12.47 -28.36
CA PRO A 21 -28.25 -13.52 -27.44
C PRO A 21 -27.16 -14.51 -27.04
N GLN A 22 -26.24 -14.86 -27.94
CA GLN A 22 -25.17 -15.83 -27.65
C GLN A 22 -24.09 -15.30 -26.71
N ARG A 23 -23.77 -13.98 -26.78
CA ARG A 23 -22.78 -13.38 -25.87
C ARG A 23 -23.36 -13.11 -24.45
N GLN A 24 -24.64 -12.80 -24.35
CA GLN A 24 -25.33 -12.70 -23.05
C GLN A 24 -25.46 -14.06 -22.37
N ALA A 25 -25.71 -15.13 -23.14
CA ALA A 25 -25.75 -16.50 -22.60
C ALA A 25 -24.38 -16.95 -22.11
N THR A 26 -23.26 -16.66 -22.83
CA THR A 26 -21.90 -16.99 -22.37
C THR A 26 -21.47 -16.20 -21.16
N ALA A 27 -21.83 -14.93 -21.04
CA ALA A 27 -21.53 -14.13 -19.85
C ALA A 27 -22.35 -14.59 -18.62
N ARG A 28 -23.63 -14.95 -18.81
CA ARG A 28 -24.47 -15.52 -17.73
C ARG A 28 -24.05 -16.95 -17.35
N THR A 29 -23.66 -17.78 -18.31
CA THR A 29 -23.21 -19.15 -18.02
C THR A 29 -21.85 -19.16 -17.31
N VAL A 30 -20.95 -18.25 -17.64
CA VAL A 30 -19.65 -18.11 -16.94
C VAL A 30 -19.81 -17.61 -15.50
N VAL A 31 -20.83 -16.78 -15.23
CA VAL A 31 -21.12 -16.32 -13.86
C VAL A 31 -21.88 -17.40 -13.05
N ALA A 32 -22.77 -18.16 -13.69
CA ALA A 32 -23.57 -19.20 -13.00
C ALA A 32 -22.76 -20.48 -12.70
N ASP A 33 -21.84 -20.88 -13.59
CA ASP A 33 -21.03 -22.09 -13.40
C ASP A 33 -19.89 -21.92 -12.37
N ARG A 34 -19.56 -20.65 -12.01
CA ARG A 34 -18.56 -20.36 -10.98
C ARG A 34 -19.10 -20.17 -9.56
N SER A 35 -20.42 -20.17 -9.37
CA SER A 35 -21.02 -20.15 -8.01
C SER A 35 -20.71 -21.44 -7.23
N VAL A 36 -20.34 -22.53 -7.91
CA VAL A 36 -19.91 -23.79 -7.28
C VAL A 36 -18.46 -23.74 -6.80
N SER A 37 -17.61 -22.84 -7.32
CA SER A 37 -16.19 -22.74 -6.90
C SER A 37 -15.95 -21.93 -5.63
N GLY A 38 -16.97 -21.24 -5.13
CA GLY A 38 -16.89 -20.47 -3.86
C GLY A 38 -16.65 -21.34 -2.62
N ALA A 39 -16.90 -22.63 -2.71
CA ALA A 39 -16.59 -23.60 -1.64
C ALA A 39 -15.08 -23.94 -1.58
N ALA A 40 -14.35 -23.81 -2.71
CA ALA A 40 -12.92 -24.11 -2.77
C ALA A 40 -12.03 -23.01 -2.16
N THR A 41 -12.52 -21.76 -2.07
CA THR A 41 -11.74 -20.62 -1.55
C THR A 41 -11.59 -20.58 -0.03
N ARG A 42 -12.47 -21.25 0.72
CA ARG A 42 -12.31 -21.42 2.18
C ARG A 42 -11.20 -22.41 2.56
N SER A 43 -10.66 -23.16 1.58
CA SER A 43 -9.74 -24.26 1.79
C SER A 43 -8.26 -23.85 1.79
N THR A 44 -7.86 -22.74 1.19
CA THR A 44 -6.45 -22.39 0.97
C THR A 44 -5.64 -22.05 2.22
N TYR A 45 -6.29 -21.69 3.33
CA TYR A 45 -5.63 -21.51 4.63
C TYR A 45 -5.52 -22.80 5.48
N ARG A 46 -6.07 -23.93 5.01
CA ARG A 46 -6.12 -25.20 5.76
C ARG A 46 -4.99 -26.18 5.42
N TRP A 47 -4.07 -25.82 4.53
CA TRP A 47 -3.06 -26.76 3.98
C TRP A 47 -1.88 -27.05 4.92
N GLY A 48 -1.72 -26.26 5.99
CA GLY A 48 -0.72 -26.55 7.03
C GLY A 48 -0.86 -27.95 7.62
N TRP A 49 -2.08 -28.49 7.68
CA TRP A 49 -2.31 -29.84 8.20
C TRP A 49 -1.79 -30.96 7.31
N LEU A 50 -1.70 -30.77 5.98
CA LEU A 50 -1.10 -31.78 5.08
C LEU A 50 0.40 -31.90 5.29
N ILE A 51 1.09 -30.79 5.58
CA ILE A 51 2.50 -30.80 5.95
C ILE A 51 2.68 -31.54 7.29
N TRP A 52 1.80 -31.28 8.25
CA TRP A 52 1.80 -32.00 9.54
C TRP A 52 1.46 -33.48 9.38
N LEU A 53 0.56 -33.84 8.46
CA LEU A 53 0.27 -35.23 8.12
C LEU A 53 1.49 -35.92 7.48
N ALA A 54 2.21 -35.23 6.59
CA ALA A 54 3.44 -35.76 6.00
C ALA A 54 4.53 -35.97 7.05
N ILE A 55 4.67 -35.02 7.99
CA ILE A 55 5.60 -35.15 9.13
C ILE A 55 5.16 -36.27 10.07
N ALA A 56 3.88 -36.38 10.39
CA ALA A 56 3.34 -37.45 11.23
C ALA A 56 3.49 -38.83 10.57
N ALA A 57 3.24 -38.94 9.26
CA ALA A 57 3.48 -40.17 8.50
C ALA A 57 4.96 -40.57 8.54
N ALA A 58 5.88 -39.63 8.35
CA ALA A 58 7.31 -39.88 8.48
C ALA A 58 7.74 -40.32 9.88
N ALA A 59 7.06 -39.83 10.91
CA ALA A 59 7.34 -40.20 12.33
C ALA A 59 6.74 -41.56 12.73
N THR A 60 5.65 -41.99 12.07
CA THR A 60 4.93 -43.23 12.45
C THR A 60 5.27 -44.46 11.62
N LEU A 61 6.00 -44.32 10.49
CA LEU A 61 6.35 -45.41 9.59
C LEU A 61 7.73 -46.07 9.78
N PRO A 62 8.60 -45.69 10.74
CA PRO A 62 9.87 -46.39 11.05
C PRO A 62 9.75 -47.92 11.30
N PRO A 63 8.64 -48.41 11.91
CA PRO A 63 8.50 -49.86 12.15
C PRO A 63 8.40 -50.69 10.88
N LEU A 64 8.18 -50.07 9.71
CA LEU A 64 8.09 -50.76 8.42
C LEU A 64 9.43 -50.87 7.64
N GLY A 65 10.55 -50.48 8.26
CA GLY A 65 11.89 -50.52 7.66
C GLY A 65 12.12 -49.47 6.55
N LEU A 66 11.20 -48.51 6.38
CA LEU A 66 11.34 -47.43 5.45
C LEU A 66 12.16 -46.27 6.04
N ASP A 67 13.09 -45.74 5.27
CA ASP A 67 13.84 -44.53 5.67
C ASP A 67 12.87 -43.36 5.91
N PRO A 68 12.75 -42.84 7.15
CA PRO A 68 11.82 -41.77 7.50
C PRO A 68 11.99 -40.54 6.63
N LEU A 69 13.18 -40.35 6.11
CA LEU A 69 13.57 -39.27 5.23
C LEU A 69 13.04 -39.42 3.82
N LEU A 70 13.16 -40.62 3.28
CA LEU A 70 12.58 -40.94 1.98
C LEU A 70 11.07 -40.74 2.04
N VAL A 71 10.43 -41.22 3.11
CA VAL A 71 8.98 -41.02 3.33
C VAL A 71 8.61 -39.53 3.41
N LEU A 72 9.38 -38.72 4.15
CA LEU A 72 9.17 -37.30 4.25
C LEU A 72 9.35 -36.59 2.89
N CYS A 73 10.42 -36.90 2.16
CA CYS A 73 10.68 -36.33 0.84
C CYS A 73 9.61 -36.70 -0.18
N VAL A 74 9.18 -37.96 -0.20
CA VAL A 74 8.10 -38.43 -1.08
C VAL A 74 6.78 -37.76 -0.69
N SER A 75 6.44 -37.69 0.58
CA SER A 75 5.21 -37.06 1.07
C SER A 75 5.18 -35.57 0.74
N LEU A 76 6.28 -34.83 0.97
CA LEU A 76 6.41 -33.43 0.58
C LEU A 76 6.36 -33.26 -0.93
N GLY A 77 6.99 -34.17 -1.70
CA GLY A 77 6.91 -34.19 -3.17
C GLY A 77 5.49 -34.40 -3.67
N CYS A 78 4.74 -35.33 -3.10
CA CYS A 78 3.32 -35.55 -3.41
C CYS A 78 2.45 -34.33 -3.09
N VAL A 79 2.65 -33.70 -1.91
CA VAL A 79 1.94 -32.47 -1.54
C VAL A 79 2.26 -31.34 -2.51
N MET A 80 3.54 -31.17 -2.87
CA MET A 80 3.96 -30.16 -3.85
C MET A 80 3.38 -30.44 -5.25
N ALA A 81 3.42 -31.68 -5.72
CA ALA A 81 2.84 -32.06 -7.01
C ALA A 81 1.33 -31.81 -7.04
N TRP A 82 0.65 -32.15 -5.94
CA TRP A 82 -0.79 -31.89 -5.81
C TRP A 82 -1.09 -30.38 -5.79
N VAL A 83 -0.32 -29.56 -5.04
CA VAL A 83 -0.45 -28.10 -5.02
C VAL A 83 -0.24 -27.51 -6.41
N VAL A 84 0.81 -27.94 -7.12
CA VAL A 84 1.12 -27.48 -8.48
C VAL A 84 0.02 -27.88 -9.46
N GLY A 85 -0.58 -29.07 -9.30
CA GLY A 85 -1.66 -29.55 -10.19
C GLY A 85 -3.03 -28.92 -9.94
N ASN A 86 -3.33 -28.52 -8.70
CA ASN A 86 -4.68 -28.08 -8.29
C ASN A 86 -4.80 -26.60 -7.91
N VAL A 87 -3.69 -25.91 -7.70
CA VAL A 87 -3.69 -24.50 -7.31
C VAL A 87 -3.07 -23.65 -8.42
N SER A 88 -3.77 -22.58 -8.83
CA SER A 88 -3.22 -21.70 -9.87
C SER A 88 -1.87 -21.10 -9.41
N PRO A 89 -0.88 -20.98 -10.32
CA PRO A 89 0.44 -20.40 -10.00
C PRO A 89 0.32 -19.02 -9.34
N LYS A 90 -0.66 -18.22 -9.78
CA LYS A 90 -0.99 -16.90 -9.18
C LYS A 90 -1.29 -17.01 -7.69
N ARG A 91 -2.16 -17.96 -7.29
CA ARG A 91 -2.54 -18.15 -5.88
C ARG A 91 -1.36 -18.60 -5.03
N VAL A 92 -0.51 -19.48 -5.55
CA VAL A 92 0.70 -19.94 -4.84
C VAL A 92 1.64 -18.77 -4.59
N VAL A 93 1.96 -18.02 -5.64
CA VAL A 93 2.85 -16.85 -5.56
C VAL A 93 2.26 -15.75 -4.66
N ALA A 94 0.98 -15.45 -4.80
CA ALA A 94 0.31 -14.44 -3.96
C ALA A 94 0.33 -14.85 -2.48
N SER A 95 0.00 -16.12 -2.16
CA SER A 95 0.02 -16.63 -0.78
C SER A 95 1.42 -16.62 -0.18
N PHE A 96 2.44 -16.98 -0.95
CA PHE A 96 3.83 -16.89 -0.53
C PHE A 96 4.22 -15.45 -0.19
N LEU A 97 3.93 -14.49 -1.07
CA LEU A 97 4.28 -13.08 -0.84
C LEU A 97 3.47 -12.45 0.30
N ILE A 98 2.20 -12.84 0.47
CA ILE A 98 1.40 -12.44 1.64
C ILE A 98 2.06 -12.98 2.94
N SER A 99 2.55 -14.22 2.94
CA SER A 99 3.27 -14.78 4.09
C SER A 99 4.57 -14.02 4.39
N VAL A 100 5.28 -13.58 3.34
CA VAL A 100 6.46 -12.70 3.50
C VAL A 100 6.07 -11.37 4.14
N MET A 101 4.89 -10.80 3.79
CA MET A 101 4.39 -9.59 4.45
C MET A 101 4.10 -9.81 5.93
N ASP A 102 3.61 -10.99 6.33
CA ASP A 102 3.40 -11.35 7.75
C ASP A 102 4.70 -11.47 8.56
N ILE A 103 5.79 -11.85 7.89
CA ILE A 103 7.12 -11.84 8.52
C ILE A 103 7.64 -10.40 8.61
N PHE A 104 7.48 -9.61 7.54
CA PHE A 104 8.01 -8.25 7.46
C PHE A 104 7.25 -7.28 8.37
N PHE A 105 5.93 -7.31 8.35
CA PHE A 105 5.08 -6.49 9.22
C PHE A 105 4.69 -7.30 10.46
N ARG A 106 4.73 -6.65 11.61
CA ARG A 106 4.30 -7.24 12.88
C ARG A 106 2.79 -7.45 12.94
N GLU A 107 2.05 -6.52 12.31
CA GLU A 107 0.60 -6.51 12.32
C GLU A 107 0.09 -5.84 11.05
N ILE A 108 -0.80 -6.50 10.34
CA ILE A 108 -1.55 -5.99 9.20
C ILE A 108 -3.02 -6.04 9.57
N GLY A 109 -3.56 -4.87 10.00
CA GLY A 109 -4.97 -4.73 10.34
C GLY A 109 -5.78 -4.19 9.17
N ALA A 110 -7.07 -4.51 9.12
CA ALA A 110 -8.00 -3.91 8.16
C ALA A 110 -9.38 -3.72 8.79
N ARG A 111 -10.10 -2.70 8.31
CA ARG A 111 -11.48 -2.40 8.70
C ARG A 111 -12.39 -2.54 7.49
N ASN A 112 -13.65 -2.91 7.74
CA ASN A 112 -14.69 -3.05 6.72
C ASN A 112 -14.40 -4.10 5.63
N GLN A 113 -13.64 -5.15 5.94
CA GLN A 113 -13.36 -6.24 5.00
C GLN A 113 -14.63 -6.91 4.46
N PHE A 114 -15.71 -6.91 5.25
CA PHE A 114 -17.02 -7.47 4.87
C PHE A 114 -17.72 -6.68 3.74
N LYS A 115 -17.28 -5.42 3.47
CA LYS A 115 -17.80 -4.60 2.38
C LYS A 115 -17.15 -4.90 1.03
N VAL A 116 -16.11 -5.74 1.02
CA VAL A 116 -15.41 -6.11 -0.20
C VAL A 116 -16.25 -7.11 -0.99
N PRO A 117 -16.59 -6.83 -2.26
CA PRO A 117 -17.28 -7.81 -3.10
C PRO A 117 -16.44 -9.09 -3.23
N PRO A 118 -17.07 -10.29 -3.21
CA PRO A 118 -16.38 -11.57 -3.27
C PRO A 118 -15.64 -11.77 -4.59
N GLU A 119 -14.76 -12.78 -4.65
CA GLU A 119 -14.13 -13.21 -5.92
C GLU A 119 -15.20 -13.57 -6.95
N GLY A 120 -14.97 -13.20 -8.21
CA GLY A 120 -15.93 -13.35 -9.29
C GLY A 120 -16.72 -12.07 -9.62
N TRP A 121 -16.69 -11.07 -8.73
CA TRP A 121 -17.25 -9.74 -9.02
C TRP A 121 -16.19 -8.81 -9.57
N PRO A 122 -16.46 -8.09 -10.68
CA PRO A 122 -15.55 -7.09 -11.21
C PRO A 122 -15.43 -5.91 -10.25
N VAL A 123 -14.19 -5.64 -9.81
CA VAL A 123 -13.90 -4.56 -8.86
C VAL A 123 -12.65 -3.82 -9.28
N ILE A 124 -12.67 -2.50 -9.22
CA ILE A 124 -11.47 -1.68 -9.22
C ILE A 124 -11.19 -1.22 -7.79
N PHE A 125 -10.11 -1.72 -7.19
CA PHE A 125 -9.60 -1.22 -5.92
C PHE A 125 -8.76 0.01 -6.16
N VAL A 126 -9.20 1.13 -5.61
CA VAL A 126 -8.49 2.41 -5.69
C VAL A 126 -7.73 2.64 -4.42
N CYS A 127 -6.42 2.45 -4.45
CA CYS A 127 -5.56 2.38 -3.28
C CYS A 127 -4.69 3.63 -3.13
N ALA A 128 -4.68 4.27 -1.96
CA ALA A 128 -3.85 5.43 -1.65
C ALA A 128 -3.54 5.51 -0.14
N PRO A 129 -2.44 6.19 0.28
CA PRO A 129 -1.31 6.61 -0.55
C PRO A 129 -0.41 5.44 -0.97
N HIS A 130 0.32 5.60 -2.08
CA HIS A 130 1.30 4.60 -2.54
C HIS A 130 2.66 4.79 -1.85
N SER A 131 2.79 4.25 -0.65
CA SER A 131 3.91 4.57 0.27
C SER A 131 5.02 3.54 0.36
N ASN A 132 4.84 2.31 -0.16
CA ASN A 132 5.85 1.23 -0.12
C ASN A 132 5.94 0.43 -1.42
N GLN A 133 5.84 1.09 -2.55
CA GLN A 133 6.07 0.49 -3.89
C GLN A 133 5.53 -0.93 -4.04
N PHE A 134 6.46 -1.89 -4.06
CA PHE A 134 6.21 -3.29 -4.32
C PHE A 134 5.46 -4.01 -3.18
N LEU A 135 5.46 -3.48 -1.97
CA LEU A 135 4.79 -4.12 -0.82
C LEU A 135 3.30 -3.80 -0.74
N ASP A 136 2.90 -2.58 -1.17
CA ASP A 136 1.51 -2.14 -1.09
C ASP A 136 0.52 -3.11 -1.75
N PRO A 137 0.78 -3.64 -2.96
CA PRO A 137 -0.07 -4.63 -3.59
C PRO A 137 -0.38 -5.84 -2.72
N PHE A 138 0.62 -6.40 -2.02
CA PHE A 138 0.44 -7.61 -1.22
C PHE A 138 -0.24 -7.33 0.12
N VAL A 139 0.02 -6.17 0.69
CA VAL A 139 -0.69 -5.70 1.89
C VAL A 139 -2.18 -5.49 1.57
N VAL A 140 -2.50 -4.92 0.41
CA VAL A 140 -3.90 -4.77 -0.05
C VAL A 140 -4.52 -6.15 -0.33
N MET A 141 -3.87 -7.03 -1.10
CA MET A 141 -4.38 -8.40 -1.36
C MET A 141 -4.75 -9.11 -0.06
N LYS A 142 -3.88 -9.03 0.96
CA LYS A 142 -4.15 -9.60 2.27
C LYS A 142 -5.37 -8.98 2.94
N ALA A 143 -5.46 -7.65 2.91
CA ALA A 143 -6.54 -6.91 3.57
C ALA A 143 -7.90 -7.14 2.92
N VAL A 144 -7.95 -7.15 1.59
CA VAL A 144 -9.21 -7.38 0.85
C VAL A 144 -9.55 -8.85 0.68
N ARG A 145 -8.63 -9.78 1.06
CA ARG A 145 -8.79 -11.24 0.96
C ARG A 145 -9.12 -11.73 -0.45
N ARG A 146 -8.59 -11.06 -1.47
CA ARG A 146 -8.77 -11.42 -2.88
C ARG A 146 -7.44 -11.75 -3.54
N THR A 147 -7.29 -12.99 -4.03
CA THR A 147 -6.09 -13.48 -4.72
C THR A 147 -6.18 -13.32 -6.23
N ASP A 148 -7.37 -13.05 -6.76
CA ASP A 148 -7.64 -12.77 -8.17
C ASP A 148 -7.28 -11.33 -8.60
N LEU A 149 -6.86 -10.49 -7.66
CA LEU A 149 -6.48 -9.10 -7.89
C LEU A 149 -5.27 -8.98 -8.83
N CYS A 150 -5.45 -8.24 -9.92
CA CYS A 150 -4.42 -7.90 -10.90
C CYS A 150 -3.99 -6.45 -10.71
N TYR A 151 -2.68 -6.18 -10.70
CA TYR A 151 -2.17 -4.81 -10.55
C TYR A 151 -1.63 -4.26 -11.85
N LEU A 152 -1.81 -2.96 -12.04
CA LEU A 152 -1.11 -2.24 -13.10
C LEU A 152 0.36 -2.06 -12.69
N THR A 153 1.27 -2.57 -13.50
CA THR A 153 2.72 -2.55 -13.20
C THR A 153 3.47 -1.89 -14.34
N ALA A 154 4.40 -0.97 -14.01
CA ALA A 154 5.23 -0.31 -15.02
C ALA A 154 5.95 -1.35 -15.89
N ALA A 155 5.81 -1.26 -17.21
CA ALA A 155 6.40 -2.18 -18.18
C ALA A 155 7.92 -2.30 -18.02
N LYS A 156 8.62 -1.20 -17.69
CA LYS A 156 10.06 -1.19 -17.34
C LYS A 156 10.39 -2.15 -16.19
N SER A 157 9.51 -2.27 -15.20
CA SER A 157 9.68 -3.20 -14.09
C SER A 157 9.44 -4.65 -14.51
N MET A 158 8.53 -4.88 -15.44
CA MET A 158 8.24 -6.22 -15.98
C MET A 158 9.34 -6.76 -16.91
N ARG A 159 10.21 -5.89 -17.46
CA ARG A 159 11.39 -6.30 -18.25
C ARG A 159 12.53 -6.84 -17.38
N LYS A 160 12.52 -6.60 -16.07
CA LYS A 160 13.53 -7.14 -15.14
C LYS A 160 13.26 -8.63 -14.90
N ARG A 161 14.29 -9.49 -15.00
CA ARG A 161 14.13 -10.96 -14.94
C ARG A 161 13.30 -11.42 -13.74
N PHE A 162 13.72 -11.14 -12.52
CA PHE A 162 13.04 -11.59 -11.30
C PHE A 162 11.68 -10.91 -11.09
N ILE A 163 11.66 -9.58 -11.10
CA ILE A 163 10.43 -8.79 -10.88
C ILE A 163 9.40 -9.05 -11.98
N GLY A 164 9.87 -9.17 -13.24
CA GLY A 164 8.99 -9.44 -14.37
C GLY A 164 8.37 -10.83 -14.34
N SER A 165 9.13 -11.85 -13.94
CA SER A 165 8.58 -13.21 -13.77
C SER A 165 7.52 -13.24 -12.68
N LEU A 166 7.78 -12.54 -11.56
CA LEU A 166 6.82 -12.43 -10.47
C LEU A 166 5.55 -11.67 -10.89
N ALA A 167 5.71 -10.53 -11.60
CA ALA A 167 4.57 -9.75 -12.09
C ALA A 167 3.72 -10.55 -13.10
N ARG A 168 4.35 -11.32 -14.00
CA ARG A 168 3.64 -12.22 -14.93
C ARG A 168 2.89 -13.32 -14.19
N ALA A 169 3.53 -13.96 -13.19
CA ALA A 169 2.87 -14.98 -12.37
C ALA A 169 1.65 -14.44 -11.61
N LEU A 170 1.66 -13.14 -11.27
CA LEU A 170 0.54 -12.44 -10.65
C LEU A 170 -0.47 -11.86 -11.65
N GLU A 171 -0.30 -12.12 -12.94
CA GLU A 171 -1.15 -11.60 -14.03
C GLU A 171 -1.22 -10.06 -14.00
N SER A 172 -0.11 -9.39 -13.67
CA SER A 172 -0.06 -7.93 -13.65
C SER A 172 -0.18 -7.36 -15.07
N ILE A 173 -0.91 -6.27 -15.23
CA ILE A 173 -1.14 -5.59 -16.49
C ILE A 173 0.01 -4.58 -16.73
N PRO A 174 0.76 -4.68 -17.84
CA PRO A 174 1.84 -3.76 -18.13
C PRO A 174 1.31 -2.35 -18.48
N VAL A 175 1.94 -1.33 -17.89
CA VAL A 175 1.68 0.07 -18.20
C VAL A 175 2.94 0.70 -18.77
N GLU A 176 2.91 1.05 -20.03
CA GLU A 176 3.96 1.87 -20.62
C GLU A 176 3.80 3.32 -20.17
N ARG A 177 4.92 3.96 -19.81
CA ARG A 177 4.92 5.35 -19.36
C ARG A 177 5.92 6.15 -20.19
N ALA A 178 5.52 7.33 -20.67
CA ALA A 178 6.37 8.21 -21.47
C ALA A 178 7.75 8.46 -20.82
N GLN A 179 7.76 8.64 -19.50
CA GLN A 179 9.00 8.85 -18.74
C GLN A 179 9.95 7.63 -18.70
N ASP A 180 9.48 6.43 -18.98
CA ASP A 180 10.29 5.22 -19.00
C ASP A 180 10.92 4.97 -20.38
N SER A 181 10.36 5.61 -21.42
CA SER A 181 10.81 5.57 -22.84
C SER A 181 11.48 6.87 -23.26
N GLY A 182 11.59 7.84 -22.34
CA GLY A 182 12.23 9.13 -22.60
C GLY A 182 13.73 8.99 -22.82
N PHE A 183 14.27 9.81 -23.72
CA PHE A 183 15.68 9.88 -24.05
C PHE A 183 16.13 11.34 -24.18
N ALA A 184 17.45 11.57 -24.06
CA ALA A 184 18.05 12.88 -24.30
C ALA A 184 18.04 13.18 -25.79
N GLY A 185 17.49 14.32 -26.19
CA GLY A 185 17.58 14.79 -27.59
C GLY A 185 18.99 15.26 -27.92
N ALA A 186 19.33 15.22 -29.20
CA ALA A 186 20.59 15.74 -29.70
C ALA A 186 20.55 17.29 -29.71
N GLY A 187 21.63 17.95 -29.31
CA GLY A 187 21.75 19.40 -29.32
C GLY A 187 21.06 20.09 -28.14
N GLU A 188 20.77 21.36 -28.32
CA GLU A 188 20.17 22.25 -27.32
C GLU A 188 18.97 22.99 -27.91
N VAL A 189 18.06 23.40 -27.04
CA VAL A 189 16.84 24.10 -27.45
C VAL A 189 16.66 25.42 -26.72
N TRP A 190 15.93 26.32 -27.38
CA TRP A 190 15.54 27.60 -26.85
C TRP A 190 14.08 27.90 -27.25
N LEU A 191 13.29 28.38 -26.30
CA LEU A 191 11.91 28.76 -26.54
C LEU A 191 11.92 30.18 -27.11
N SER A 192 11.38 30.36 -28.33
CA SER A 192 11.28 31.64 -29.00
C SER A 192 10.38 32.60 -28.22
N GLU A 193 10.46 33.90 -28.53
CA GLU A 193 9.69 34.95 -27.85
C GLU A 193 8.19 34.82 -28.06
N ASP A 194 7.76 34.13 -29.13
CA ASP A 194 6.36 33.80 -29.37
C ASP A 194 5.76 32.84 -28.32
N GLY A 195 6.62 32.25 -27.48
CA GLY A 195 6.22 31.30 -26.41
C GLY A 195 5.69 29.96 -26.94
N VAL A 196 5.72 29.70 -28.23
CA VAL A 196 5.16 28.50 -28.88
C VAL A 196 6.18 27.75 -29.72
N THR A 197 7.12 28.46 -30.33
CA THR A 197 8.17 27.84 -31.16
C THR A 197 9.40 27.48 -30.35
N LEU A 198 9.81 26.22 -30.44
CA LEU A 198 11.06 25.73 -29.85
C LEU A 198 12.11 25.64 -30.96
N SER A 199 13.12 26.50 -30.88
CA SER A 199 14.23 26.53 -31.79
C SER A 199 15.35 25.60 -31.27
N GLY A 200 15.99 24.88 -32.19
CA GLY A 200 17.04 23.92 -31.91
C GLY A 200 18.40 24.32 -32.47
N ARG A 201 19.48 23.92 -31.82
CA ARG A 201 20.83 24.05 -32.29
C ARG A 201 21.54 22.72 -32.25
N GLY A 202 21.91 22.18 -33.41
CA GLY A 202 22.46 20.83 -33.51
C GLY A 202 21.43 19.73 -33.16
N THR A 203 20.17 20.03 -33.34
CA THR A 203 19.04 19.15 -33.12
C THR A 203 18.72 18.31 -34.34
N SER A 204 17.95 17.23 -34.18
CA SER A 204 17.44 16.39 -35.24
C SER A 204 15.96 16.09 -34.98
N PHE A 205 15.13 17.12 -34.91
CA PHE A 205 13.75 16.99 -34.51
C PHE A 205 12.96 16.04 -35.41
N ALA A 206 13.17 16.12 -36.73
CA ALA A 206 12.45 15.25 -37.68
C ALA A 206 12.73 13.76 -37.46
N ALA A 207 13.94 13.42 -37.02
CA ALA A 207 14.34 12.01 -36.74
C ALA A 207 13.95 11.55 -35.33
N GLN A 208 13.98 12.44 -34.34
CA GLN A 208 13.90 12.09 -32.91
C GLN A 208 12.54 12.35 -32.29
N VAL A 209 11.74 13.27 -32.83
CA VAL A 209 10.51 13.75 -32.23
C VAL A 209 9.32 13.46 -33.14
N LYS A 210 8.17 13.21 -32.55
CA LYS A 210 6.89 13.04 -33.29
C LYS A 210 5.84 14.01 -32.76
N PRO A 211 4.84 14.38 -33.59
CA PRO A 211 3.70 15.14 -33.10
C PRO A 211 3.03 14.44 -31.91
N ASN A 212 2.65 15.21 -30.89
CA ASN A 212 2.13 14.77 -29.56
C ASN A 212 3.15 14.14 -28.62
N ASP A 213 4.45 14.09 -28.94
CA ASP A 213 5.48 13.83 -27.93
C ASP A 213 5.59 15.03 -27.00
N THR A 214 6.09 14.79 -25.78
CA THR A 214 6.39 15.86 -24.82
C THR A 214 7.87 16.14 -24.82
N VAL A 215 8.27 17.39 -24.98
CA VAL A 215 9.65 17.84 -24.86
C VAL A 215 9.82 18.56 -23.52
N ARG A 216 10.92 18.29 -22.81
CA ARG A 216 11.32 18.94 -21.56
C ARG A 216 12.67 19.61 -21.71
N TRP A 217 12.77 20.87 -21.27
CA TRP A 217 14.00 21.66 -21.33
C TRP A 217 14.01 22.66 -20.17
N GLY A 218 15.14 22.96 -19.58
CA GLY A 218 15.33 24.01 -18.58
C GLY A 218 14.33 24.05 -17.42
N GLY A 219 13.72 22.91 -17.06
CA GLY A 219 12.63 22.83 -16.07
C GLY A 219 11.23 23.00 -16.68
N SER A 220 11.10 23.47 -17.91
CA SER A 220 9.82 23.63 -18.65
C SER A 220 9.50 22.36 -19.45
N SER A 221 8.23 22.26 -19.89
CA SER A 221 7.79 21.16 -20.76
C SER A 221 6.66 21.63 -21.67
N GLY A 222 6.58 21.03 -22.87
CA GLY A 222 5.52 21.30 -23.82
C GLY A 222 5.23 20.08 -24.70
N VAL A 223 4.02 19.98 -25.22
CA VAL A 223 3.61 18.95 -26.17
C VAL A 223 3.82 19.44 -27.58
N VAL A 224 4.48 18.68 -28.41
CA VAL A 224 4.77 18.98 -29.80
C VAL A 224 3.48 18.99 -30.61
N GLN A 225 3.21 20.09 -31.31
CA GLN A 225 2.11 20.20 -32.23
C GLN A 225 2.52 19.78 -33.63
N ALA A 226 3.60 20.37 -34.14
CA ALA A 226 4.15 20.12 -35.49
C ALA A 226 5.68 20.27 -35.47
N ILE A 227 6.34 19.64 -36.42
CA ILE A 227 7.80 19.71 -36.63
C ILE A 227 7.97 20.43 -37.99
N ALA A 228 8.59 21.60 -37.97
CA ALA A 228 8.82 22.39 -39.16
C ALA A 228 10.14 22.00 -39.85
N SER A 229 11.19 21.75 -39.07
CA SER A 229 12.52 21.35 -39.57
C SER A 229 13.28 20.59 -38.48
N ASP A 230 14.51 20.17 -38.74
CA ASP A 230 15.39 19.61 -37.72
C ASP A 230 15.76 20.60 -36.60
N ASP A 231 15.64 21.88 -36.85
CA ASP A 231 16.00 22.98 -35.95
C ASP A 231 14.79 23.75 -35.42
N SER A 232 13.55 23.39 -35.80
CA SER A 232 12.35 24.12 -35.39
C SER A 232 11.14 23.21 -35.25
N LEU A 233 10.45 23.31 -34.10
CA LEU A 233 9.19 22.66 -33.85
C LEU A 233 8.23 23.61 -33.13
N THR A 234 6.93 23.36 -33.27
CA THR A 234 5.86 24.13 -32.64
C THR A 234 5.24 23.33 -31.51
N LEU A 235 5.02 23.97 -30.37
CA LEU A 235 4.37 23.40 -29.20
C LEU A 235 2.87 23.80 -29.18
N LYS A 236 2.07 22.95 -28.53
CA LYS A 236 0.66 23.30 -28.25
C LYS A 236 0.61 24.38 -27.18
N PRO A 237 0.02 25.54 -27.41
CA PRO A 237 0.01 26.67 -26.46
C PRO A 237 -0.51 26.30 -25.07
N THR A 238 -1.59 25.50 -25.02
CA THR A 238 -2.22 25.03 -23.77
C THR A 238 -1.41 24.01 -22.99
N SER A 239 -0.29 23.49 -23.54
CA SER A 239 0.51 22.43 -22.95
C SER A 239 1.82 22.91 -22.34
N ILE A 240 2.15 24.19 -22.49
CA ILE A 240 3.42 24.74 -22.03
C ILE A 240 3.32 25.00 -20.54
N ALA A 241 3.99 24.17 -19.76
CA ALA A 241 4.12 24.29 -18.32
C ALA A 241 5.52 24.82 -18.00
N SER A 242 5.59 26.03 -17.47
CA SER A 242 6.78 26.52 -16.80
C SER A 242 6.90 25.75 -15.49
N GLY A 243 8.09 25.20 -15.24
CA GLY A 243 8.39 24.46 -14.02
C GLY A 243 8.28 25.36 -12.82
N ASP A 244 7.11 25.45 -12.21
CA ASP A 244 6.93 26.05 -10.92
C ASP A 244 7.58 25.11 -9.89
N GLY A 245 8.75 25.55 -9.43
CA GLY A 245 9.58 24.83 -8.49
C GLY A 245 9.01 24.87 -7.09
N GLY A 246 8.07 24.02 -6.79
CA GLY A 246 7.70 23.74 -5.41
C GLY A 246 8.83 23.05 -4.65
N GLY A 247 9.57 23.76 -3.83
CA GLY A 247 10.31 23.18 -2.73
C GLY A 247 11.79 23.50 -2.61
N GLY A 248 12.11 24.56 -1.91
CA GLY A 248 13.23 24.62 -0.95
C GLY A 248 14.59 25.01 -1.45
N GLY A 249 14.99 26.26 -1.19
CA GLY A 249 16.38 26.59 -0.94
C GLY A 249 16.95 27.73 -1.77
N GLY A 250 16.77 28.97 -1.31
CA GLY A 250 17.80 30.02 -1.32
C GLY A 250 18.06 30.76 -2.64
N GLY A 251 17.59 32.00 -2.70
CA GLY A 251 18.29 33.04 -3.44
C GLY A 251 17.61 33.61 -4.67
N GLY A 252 16.89 34.73 -4.46
CA GLY A 252 16.96 35.90 -5.36
C GLY A 252 16.18 35.90 -6.66
N GLY A 253 15.05 36.54 -6.65
CA GLY A 253 14.62 37.58 -7.59
C GLY A 253 14.44 37.21 -9.04
N GLY A 254 13.23 37.42 -9.57
CA GLY A 254 13.02 37.67 -10.97
C GLY A 254 11.83 36.94 -11.55
N ALA A 255 10.67 37.59 -11.48
CA ALA A 255 9.53 37.27 -12.32
C ALA A 255 9.88 37.63 -13.78
N GLY A 256 9.57 36.73 -14.74
CA GLY A 256 9.44 37.02 -16.14
C GLY A 256 10.72 36.84 -16.90
N GLY A 257 10.74 35.90 -17.81
CA GLY A 257 11.75 35.91 -18.82
C GLY A 257 12.00 34.54 -19.40
N GLY A 258 11.70 34.35 -20.67
CA GLY A 258 12.26 33.31 -21.50
C GLY A 258 13.77 33.34 -21.28
N GLY A 259 14.35 32.30 -20.71
CA GLY A 259 15.78 32.21 -20.44
C GLY A 259 16.55 32.29 -21.74
N SER A 260 17.41 33.29 -21.87
CA SER A 260 18.29 33.56 -23.02
C SER A 260 19.43 32.54 -23.20
N SER A 261 19.33 31.34 -22.66
CA SER A 261 20.35 30.32 -22.80
C SER A 261 19.83 29.03 -23.42
N TRP A 262 20.59 28.51 -24.33
CA TRP A 262 20.39 27.18 -24.91
C TRP A 262 20.50 26.11 -23.85
N THR A 263 19.53 25.21 -23.81
CA THR A 263 19.44 24.17 -22.77
C THR A 263 19.27 22.79 -23.38
N PRO A 264 19.91 21.76 -22.82
CA PRO A 264 19.66 20.38 -23.22
C PRO A 264 18.18 20.02 -23.03
N TYR A 265 17.67 19.12 -23.88
CA TYR A 265 16.28 18.69 -23.81
C TYR A 265 16.13 17.17 -23.75
N HIS A 266 14.98 16.74 -23.26
CA HIS A 266 14.55 15.35 -23.22
C HIS A 266 13.25 15.17 -23.98
N VAL A 267 13.20 14.14 -24.81
CA VAL A 267 11.99 13.73 -25.53
C VAL A 267 11.31 12.63 -24.74
N LEU A 268 10.02 12.82 -24.48
CA LEU A 268 9.13 11.84 -23.87
C LEU A 268 8.10 11.40 -24.91
N PRO A 269 8.31 10.25 -25.57
CA PRO A 269 7.42 9.76 -26.61
C PRO A 269 5.99 9.58 -26.10
N ARG A 270 5.01 9.93 -26.92
CA ARG A 270 3.61 9.60 -26.64
C ARG A 270 3.42 8.10 -26.67
N VAL A 271 2.88 7.56 -25.58
CA VAL A 271 2.58 6.14 -25.45
C VAL A 271 1.10 5.89 -25.70
N ALA A 272 0.80 5.02 -26.66
CA ALA A 272 -0.56 4.51 -26.85
C ALA A 272 -0.91 3.55 -25.71
N GLN A 273 -2.00 3.82 -25.02
CA GLN A 273 -2.42 3.01 -23.86
C GLN A 273 -3.62 2.09 -24.17
N ASP A 274 -4.06 2.05 -25.41
CA ASP A 274 -5.25 1.30 -25.84
C ASP A 274 -5.17 -0.20 -25.49
N GLY A 275 -4.00 -0.80 -25.68
CA GLY A 275 -3.75 -2.19 -25.30
C GLY A 275 -3.85 -2.45 -23.79
N MET A 276 -3.36 -1.51 -22.98
CA MET A 276 -3.48 -1.59 -21.52
C MET A 276 -4.93 -1.45 -21.08
N PHE A 277 -5.67 -0.48 -21.62
CA PHE A 277 -7.09 -0.32 -21.31
C PHE A 277 -7.90 -1.54 -21.73
N SER A 278 -7.66 -2.09 -22.94
CA SER A 278 -8.31 -3.34 -23.38
C SER A 278 -8.05 -4.48 -22.42
N ALA A 279 -6.80 -4.70 -21.96
CA ALA A 279 -6.46 -5.74 -21.01
C ALA A 279 -7.17 -5.55 -19.66
N VAL A 280 -7.34 -4.30 -19.21
CA VAL A 280 -8.13 -3.99 -17.99
C VAL A 280 -9.59 -4.35 -18.18
N TYR A 281 -10.19 -3.94 -19.31
CA TYR A 281 -11.59 -4.21 -19.60
C TYR A 281 -11.88 -5.72 -19.66
N ASP A 282 -11.02 -6.49 -20.34
CA ASP A 282 -11.14 -7.95 -20.44
C ASP A 282 -10.95 -8.63 -19.08
N THR A 283 -10.05 -8.11 -18.23
CA THR A 283 -9.85 -8.58 -16.85
C THR A 283 -11.10 -8.38 -16.00
N LEU A 284 -11.74 -7.20 -16.09
CA LEU A 284 -12.97 -6.88 -15.38
C LEU A 284 -14.15 -7.68 -15.91
N ALA A 285 -14.27 -7.84 -17.24
CA ALA A 285 -15.31 -8.67 -17.86
C ALA A 285 -15.20 -10.16 -17.45
N ALA A 286 -13.99 -10.64 -17.13
CA ALA A 286 -13.76 -11.97 -16.57
C ALA A 286 -14.13 -12.08 -15.07
N GLY A 287 -14.71 -11.05 -14.46
CA GLY A 287 -15.07 -11.01 -13.04
C GLY A 287 -13.90 -10.89 -12.08
N LYS A 288 -12.69 -10.59 -12.58
CA LYS A 288 -11.49 -10.39 -11.75
C LYS A 288 -11.44 -8.96 -11.19
N ALA A 289 -10.59 -8.76 -10.19
CA ALA A 289 -10.34 -7.45 -9.62
C ALA A 289 -9.08 -6.81 -10.22
N VAL A 290 -9.12 -5.48 -10.35
CA VAL A 290 -7.97 -4.65 -10.74
C VAL A 290 -7.60 -3.73 -9.60
N GLY A 291 -6.33 -3.68 -9.22
CA GLY A 291 -5.80 -2.76 -8.22
C GLY A 291 -5.02 -1.63 -8.87
N ILE A 292 -5.35 -0.40 -8.50
CA ILE A 292 -4.69 0.79 -9.04
C ILE A 292 -4.26 1.73 -7.91
N PHE A 293 -3.07 2.30 -8.07
CA PHE A 293 -2.58 3.43 -7.29
C PHE A 293 -2.70 4.70 -8.15
N PRO A 294 -3.73 5.54 -7.91
CA PRO A 294 -4.07 6.65 -8.81
C PRO A 294 -3.01 7.74 -8.89
N GLU A 295 -2.14 7.82 -7.92
CA GLU A 295 -1.01 8.75 -7.87
C GLU A 295 0.06 8.45 -8.95
N GLY A 296 0.03 7.25 -9.52
CA GLY A 296 0.88 6.81 -10.62
C GLY A 296 2.35 6.58 -10.26
N GLY A 297 2.71 6.71 -9.00
CA GLY A 297 4.05 6.43 -8.47
C GLY A 297 4.07 6.46 -6.95
N SER A 298 5.04 5.77 -6.35
CA SER A 298 5.22 5.78 -4.90
C SER A 298 5.91 7.05 -4.43
N HIS A 299 5.49 7.54 -3.27
CA HIS A 299 6.04 8.72 -2.64
C HIS A 299 5.99 8.63 -1.11
N ASP A 300 6.67 9.55 -0.45
CA ASP A 300 6.66 9.72 1.00
C ASP A 300 6.16 11.11 1.42
N GLN A 301 5.22 11.69 0.66
CA GLN A 301 4.55 12.93 0.97
C GLN A 301 3.51 12.75 2.09
N PRO A 302 3.24 13.77 2.92
CA PRO A 302 2.23 13.73 3.97
C PRO A 302 0.79 13.87 3.43
N SER A 303 0.63 14.34 2.20
CA SER A 303 -0.65 14.48 1.47
C SER A 303 -0.71 13.54 0.27
N LEU A 304 -1.91 13.32 -0.25
CA LEU A 304 -2.09 12.62 -1.53
C LEU A 304 -1.52 13.44 -2.68
N LEU A 305 -0.93 12.77 -3.67
CA LEU A 305 -0.60 13.40 -4.93
C LEU A 305 -1.86 13.55 -5.80
N PRO A 306 -1.85 14.49 -6.78
CA PRO A 306 -2.95 14.60 -7.72
C PRO A 306 -3.27 13.27 -8.41
N LEU A 307 -4.55 12.91 -8.40
CA LEU A 307 -5.01 11.63 -8.92
C LEU A 307 -5.07 11.67 -10.46
N LYS A 308 -4.67 10.58 -11.09
CA LYS A 308 -4.71 10.45 -12.55
C LYS A 308 -6.08 9.95 -13.03
N ALA A 309 -6.62 10.55 -14.06
CA ALA A 309 -7.91 10.22 -14.66
C ALA A 309 -8.06 8.77 -15.18
N GLY A 310 -6.97 8.00 -15.21
CA GLY A 310 -6.97 6.61 -15.67
C GLY A 310 -8.02 5.72 -15.02
N ILE A 311 -8.38 5.96 -13.74
CA ILE A 311 -9.41 5.19 -13.03
C ILE A 311 -10.78 5.38 -13.69
N ALA A 312 -11.18 6.63 -13.92
CA ALA A 312 -12.46 6.94 -14.51
C ALA A 312 -12.55 6.40 -15.94
N ILE A 313 -11.47 6.54 -16.72
CA ILE A 313 -11.38 5.99 -18.09
C ILE A 313 -11.50 4.46 -18.07
N MET A 314 -10.87 3.76 -17.12
CA MET A 314 -11.00 2.31 -16.98
C MET A 314 -12.41 1.90 -16.59
N ALA A 315 -13.03 2.58 -15.64
CA ALA A 315 -14.37 2.27 -15.17
C ALA A 315 -15.43 2.51 -16.24
N LEU A 316 -15.48 3.73 -16.77
CA LEU A 316 -16.45 4.13 -17.81
C LEU A 316 -16.22 3.35 -19.11
N GLY A 317 -14.96 3.18 -19.52
CA GLY A 317 -14.63 2.42 -20.73
C GLY A 317 -14.95 0.93 -20.63
N ALA A 318 -14.80 0.31 -19.44
CA ALA A 318 -15.20 -1.08 -19.24
C ALA A 318 -16.72 -1.25 -19.32
N LEU A 319 -17.47 -0.34 -18.71
CA LEU A 319 -18.95 -0.34 -18.74
C LEU A 319 -19.49 -0.09 -20.13
N ALA A 320 -18.91 0.87 -20.86
CA ALA A 320 -19.30 1.16 -22.25
C ALA A 320 -18.97 -0.02 -23.20
N ARG A 321 -17.84 -0.71 -22.98
CA ARG A 321 -17.44 -1.86 -23.81
C ARG A 321 -18.24 -3.12 -23.52
N TYR A 322 -18.63 -3.32 -22.26
CA TYR A 322 -19.36 -4.53 -21.80
C TYR A 322 -20.68 -4.12 -21.12
N PRO A 323 -21.74 -3.86 -21.90
CA PRO A 323 -23.06 -3.51 -21.34
C PRO A 323 -23.56 -4.59 -20.36
N GLY A 324 -24.04 -4.14 -19.18
CA GLY A 324 -24.49 -5.02 -18.11
C GLY A 324 -23.42 -5.50 -17.14
N LEU A 325 -22.16 -5.06 -17.30
CA LEU A 325 -21.10 -5.30 -16.33
C LEU A 325 -21.44 -4.61 -15.00
N GLN A 326 -21.48 -5.35 -13.91
CA GLN A 326 -21.72 -4.80 -12.56
C GLN A 326 -20.39 -4.43 -11.89
N LEU A 327 -19.79 -3.33 -12.31
CA LEU A 327 -18.51 -2.87 -11.79
C LEU A 327 -18.67 -2.07 -10.51
N LYS A 328 -17.84 -2.36 -9.51
CA LYS A 328 -17.73 -1.59 -8.27
C LYS A 328 -16.35 -0.93 -8.16
N LEU A 329 -16.31 0.31 -7.66
CA LEU A 329 -15.09 1.00 -7.27
C LEU A 329 -14.98 0.95 -5.75
N VAL A 330 -13.86 0.44 -5.22
CA VAL A 330 -13.65 0.30 -3.77
C VAL A 330 -12.43 1.12 -3.36
N PRO A 331 -12.60 2.23 -2.63
CA PRO A 331 -11.48 3.02 -2.13
C PRO A 331 -10.82 2.30 -0.94
N VAL A 332 -9.48 2.28 -0.92
CA VAL A 332 -8.68 1.65 0.11
C VAL A 332 -7.61 2.61 0.61
N GLY A 333 -7.75 3.06 1.84
CA GLY A 333 -6.75 3.88 2.52
C GLY A 333 -5.69 3.02 3.19
N ILE A 334 -4.41 3.31 2.95
CA ILE A 334 -3.27 2.57 3.50
C ILE A 334 -2.54 3.42 4.53
N HIS A 335 -2.47 2.97 5.78
CA HIS A 335 -1.88 3.72 6.90
C HIS A 335 -0.69 2.98 7.48
N TYR A 336 0.53 3.46 7.18
CA TYR A 336 1.76 2.92 7.74
C TYR A 336 2.19 3.66 9.02
N PHE A 337 2.47 2.92 10.08
CA PHE A 337 2.99 3.50 11.33
C PHE A 337 4.51 3.71 11.32
N SER A 338 5.24 3.09 10.45
CA SER A 338 6.66 3.29 10.11
C SER A 338 7.04 2.34 8.98
N GLY A 339 6.43 2.47 7.80
CA GLY A 339 6.47 1.49 6.69
C GLY A 339 7.87 1.03 6.28
N HIS A 340 8.88 1.90 6.36
CA HIS A 340 10.28 1.61 6.04
C HIS A 340 11.00 0.68 7.04
N ARG A 341 10.39 0.42 8.22
CA ARG A 341 11.00 -0.38 9.29
C ARG A 341 10.48 -1.81 9.28
N PHE A 342 11.39 -2.77 9.43
CA PHE A 342 11.04 -4.17 9.69
C PHE A 342 10.26 -4.30 11.00
N ARG A 343 9.27 -5.19 11.05
CA ARG A 343 8.33 -5.38 12.16
C ARG A 343 7.55 -4.12 12.53
N SER A 344 7.23 -3.29 11.55
CA SER A 344 6.29 -2.18 11.71
C SER A 344 4.83 -2.67 11.59
N ARG A 345 3.89 -1.74 11.69
CA ARG A 345 2.45 -2.02 11.59
C ARG A 345 1.86 -1.26 10.42
N VAL A 346 0.87 -1.86 9.80
CA VAL A 346 0.07 -1.23 8.75
C VAL A 346 -1.41 -1.47 9.02
N PHE A 347 -2.23 -0.51 8.68
CA PHE A 347 -3.68 -0.59 8.78
C PHE A 347 -4.32 -0.14 7.47
N LEU A 348 -5.30 -0.88 6.99
CA LEU A 348 -6.06 -0.56 5.81
C LEU A 348 -7.50 -0.21 6.19
N ASP A 349 -7.97 0.91 5.66
CA ASP A 349 -9.34 1.35 5.81
C ASP A 349 -10.07 1.17 4.46
N ILE A 350 -11.01 0.22 4.41
CA ILE A 350 -11.75 -0.09 3.20
C ILE A 350 -13.05 0.71 3.22
N GLY A 351 -13.23 1.56 2.23
CA GLY A 351 -14.42 2.39 2.09
C GLY A 351 -15.63 1.62 1.56
N ALA A 352 -16.73 2.32 1.42
CA ALA A 352 -17.92 1.79 0.76
C ALA A 352 -17.63 1.56 -0.73
N ALA A 353 -18.17 0.48 -1.27
CA ALA A 353 -18.12 0.23 -2.71
C ALA A 353 -19.03 1.24 -3.42
N LEU A 354 -18.48 1.92 -4.42
CA LEU A 354 -19.18 2.91 -5.24
C LEU A 354 -19.65 2.26 -6.53
N ASP A 355 -20.88 2.58 -6.91
CA ASP A 355 -21.39 2.33 -8.26
C ASP A 355 -21.05 3.51 -9.17
N VAL A 356 -20.82 3.23 -10.44
CA VAL A 356 -20.69 4.29 -11.43
C VAL A 356 -22.11 4.76 -11.80
N PRO A 357 -22.45 6.05 -11.60
CA PRO A 357 -23.77 6.56 -11.91
C PRO A 357 -24.13 6.40 -13.40
N ALA A 358 -25.31 5.88 -13.70
CA ALA A 358 -25.76 5.69 -15.08
C ALA A 358 -25.74 6.97 -15.94
N PRO A 359 -26.07 8.18 -15.42
CA PRO A 359 -25.95 9.41 -16.18
C PRO A 359 -24.51 9.70 -16.65
N LEU A 360 -23.49 9.37 -15.86
CA LEU A 360 -22.09 9.55 -16.25
C LEU A 360 -21.69 8.59 -17.38
N LEU A 361 -22.20 7.37 -17.36
CA LEU A 361 -21.98 6.43 -18.44
C LEU A 361 -22.59 6.93 -19.76
N ALA A 362 -23.83 7.41 -19.71
CA ALA A 362 -24.51 7.97 -20.88
C ALA A 362 -23.76 9.20 -21.47
N LYS A 363 -23.27 10.12 -20.60
CA LYS A 363 -22.41 11.23 -21.02
C LYS A 363 -21.12 10.74 -21.68
N TYR A 364 -20.47 9.72 -21.12
CA TYR A 364 -19.24 9.15 -21.64
C TYR A 364 -19.41 8.51 -23.02
N GLU A 365 -20.51 7.80 -23.23
CA GLU A 365 -20.87 7.17 -24.50
C GLU A 365 -21.22 8.20 -25.60
N GLY A 366 -21.73 9.37 -25.23
CA GLY A 366 -22.01 10.48 -26.12
C GLY A 366 -20.75 11.05 -26.79
N GLY A 367 -19.56 10.77 -26.26
CA GLY A 367 -18.28 11.22 -26.83
C GLY A 367 -18.00 12.72 -26.63
N GLY A 368 -16.97 13.24 -27.33
CA GLY A 368 -16.62 14.66 -27.30
C GLY A 368 -16.36 15.21 -25.89
N ASP A 369 -16.89 16.41 -25.62
CA ASP A 369 -16.74 17.06 -24.29
C ASP A 369 -17.45 16.30 -23.17
N GLY A 370 -18.55 15.61 -23.45
CA GLY A 370 -19.27 14.79 -22.49
C GLY A 370 -18.39 13.66 -21.91
N LYS A 371 -17.46 13.14 -22.70
CA LYS A 371 -16.49 12.16 -22.22
C LYS A 371 -15.52 12.73 -21.19
N HIS A 372 -15.06 13.97 -21.39
CA HIS A 372 -14.19 14.68 -20.46
C HIS A 372 -14.93 15.04 -19.17
N GLU A 373 -16.16 15.55 -19.30
CA GLU A 373 -17.01 15.90 -18.18
C GLU A 373 -17.32 14.68 -17.29
N ALA A 374 -17.80 13.59 -17.87
CA ALA A 374 -18.07 12.35 -17.15
C ALA A 374 -16.83 11.78 -16.44
N THR A 375 -15.66 11.90 -17.09
CA THR A 375 -14.38 11.47 -16.48
C THR A 375 -14.05 12.35 -15.28
N SER A 376 -14.21 13.65 -15.36
CA SER A 376 -13.92 14.59 -14.28
C SER A 376 -14.88 14.41 -13.09
N GLU A 377 -16.19 14.30 -13.36
CA GLU A 377 -17.19 14.05 -12.31
C GLU A 377 -16.95 12.72 -11.59
N LEU A 378 -16.62 11.65 -12.31
CA LEU A 378 -16.29 10.36 -11.67
C LEU A 378 -15.00 10.45 -10.86
N MET A 379 -14.00 11.22 -11.31
CA MET A 379 -12.77 11.44 -10.54
C MET A 379 -13.03 12.18 -9.25
N GLU A 380 -13.91 13.18 -9.25
CA GLU A 380 -14.31 13.90 -8.02
C GLU A 380 -14.97 12.94 -7.01
N LEU A 381 -15.89 12.08 -7.46
CA LEU A 381 -16.49 11.06 -6.59
C LEU A 381 -15.43 10.11 -5.99
N VAL A 382 -14.45 9.69 -6.78
CA VAL A 382 -13.36 8.83 -6.33
C VAL A 382 -12.44 9.55 -5.35
N GLU A 383 -12.12 10.81 -5.59
CA GLU A 383 -11.27 11.64 -4.72
C GLU A 383 -11.93 11.85 -3.36
N ASN A 384 -13.23 12.19 -3.35
CA ASN A 384 -14.02 12.32 -2.13
C ASN A 384 -14.05 11.02 -1.33
N ALA A 385 -14.24 9.87 -2.02
CA ALA A 385 -14.27 8.57 -1.38
C ALA A 385 -12.88 8.15 -0.83
N LEU A 386 -11.78 8.47 -1.52
CA LEU A 386 -10.43 8.25 -1.02
C LEU A 386 -10.09 9.14 0.17
N SER A 387 -10.48 10.40 0.13
CA SER A 387 -10.30 11.34 1.25
C SER A 387 -10.98 10.83 2.52
N ALA A 388 -12.14 10.19 2.39
CA ALA A 388 -12.85 9.59 3.51
C ALA A 388 -12.13 8.42 4.18
N VAL A 389 -11.20 7.74 3.49
CA VAL A 389 -10.44 6.58 4.02
C VAL A 389 -8.95 6.84 4.23
N THR A 390 -8.44 7.99 3.79
CA THR A 390 -7.04 8.38 3.95
C THR A 390 -6.88 9.44 5.04
N THR A 391 -5.66 9.73 5.43
CA THR A 391 -5.31 10.83 6.33
C THR A 391 -4.26 11.67 5.64
N SER A 392 -4.63 12.87 5.23
CA SER A 392 -3.74 13.84 4.59
C SER A 392 -3.44 14.99 5.54
N ALA A 393 -2.24 15.54 5.45
CA ALA A 393 -1.83 16.74 6.15
C ALA A 393 -1.01 17.62 5.19
N PRO A 394 -1.04 18.95 5.33
CA PRO A 394 -0.30 19.85 4.44
C PRO A 394 1.22 19.64 4.53
N ASP A 395 1.72 19.29 5.70
CA ASP A 395 3.14 19.06 5.96
C ASP A 395 3.38 17.97 7.02
N TYR A 396 4.63 17.55 7.15
CA TYR A 396 5.04 16.54 8.14
C TYR A 396 4.89 17.02 9.58
N GLU A 397 5.04 18.29 9.83
CA GLU A 397 4.93 18.86 11.16
C GLU A 397 3.48 18.80 11.65
N THR A 398 2.53 19.14 10.79
CA THR A 398 1.09 18.99 11.04
C THR A 398 0.70 17.52 11.24
N LEU A 399 1.27 16.61 10.46
CA LEU A 399 1.05 15.19 10.64
C LEU A 399 1.60 14.68 11.98
N GLU A 400 2.78 15.15 12.39
CA GLU A 400 3.37 14.85 13.71
C GLU A 400 2.53 15.45 14.85
N PHE A 401 1.95 16.62 14.65
CA PHE A 401 1.00 17.24 15.56
C PHE A 401 -0.25 16.36 15.75
N PHE A 402 -0.89 15.87 14.67
CA PHE A 402 -2.03 14.96 14.78
C PHE A 402 -1.68 13.66 15.50
N TRP A 403 -0.49 13.12 15.29
CA TRP A 403 -0.02 11.94 16.02
C TRP A 403 0.21 12.22 17.50
N THR A 404 0.63 13.43 17.84
CA THR A 404 0.85 13.84 19.23
C THR A 404 -0.46 14.09 19.93
N LEU A 405 -1.42 14.79 19.31
CA LEU A 405 -2.81 14.92 19.78
C LEU A 405 -3.39 13.54 20.11
N ARG A 406 -3.38 12.63 19.17
CA ARG A 406 -3.88 11.26 19.36
C ARG A 406 -3.25 10.54 20.57
N ARG A 407 -1.95 10.75 20.81
CA ARG A 407 -1.24 10.09 21.93
C ARG A 407 -1.61 10.69 23.28
N LEU A 408 -1.79 12.00 23.36
CA LEU A 408 -1.96 12.72 24.61
C LEU A 408 -3.41 12.85 25.06
N THR A 409 -4.37 12.93 24.14
CA THR A 409 -5.81 13.01 24.46
C THR A 409 -6.40 11.69 24.96
N ARG A 410 -5.64 10.59 24.86
CA ARG A 410 -6.07 9.25 25.26
C ARG A 410 -6.33 9.14 26.77
N LYS A 411 -7.48 8.57 27.14
CA LYS A 411 -7.73 8.09 28.51
C LYS A 411 -6.86 6.85 28.78
N ARG A 412 -6.30 6.74 29.98
CA ARG A 412 -5.20 5.82 30.35
C ARG A 412 -5.51 4.30 30.29
N ALA A 413 -6.77 3.88 30.14
CA ALA A 413 -7.20 2.55 30.49
C ALA A 413 -6.97 1.46 29.41
N GLU A 414 -7.15 1.75 28.10
CA GLU A 414 -7.11 0.68 27.08
C GLU A 414 -6.24 1.03 25.86
N PRO A 415 -5.45 0.06 25.34
CA PRO A 415 -4.71 0.27 24.10
C PRO A 415 -5.67 0.40 22.92
N LEU A 416 -5.66 1.57 22.24
CA LEU A 416 -6.44 1.78 21.03
C LEU A 416 -6.04 0.76 19.95
N SER A 417 -7.03 0.15 19.31
CA SER A 417 -6.81 -0.65 18.11
C SER A 417 -6.19 0.20 16.99
N LEU A 418 -5.56 -0.43 16.00
CA LEU A 418 -5.00 0.31 14.86
C LEU A 418 -6.05 1.16 14.15
N GLY A 419 -7.26 0.61 13.97
CA GLY A 419 -8.39 1.31 13.36
C GLY A 419 -8.81 2.57 14.12
N GLN A 420 -8.92 2.47 15.45
CA GLN A 420 -9.20 3.62 16.30
C GLN A 420 -8.10 4.69 16.19
N GLN A 421 -6.82 4.28 16.17
CA GLN A 421 -5.71 5.21 16.02
C GLN A 421 -5.77 5.99 14.70
N VAL A 422 -6.18 5.35 13.61
CA VAL A 422 -6.35 5.99 12.30
C VAL A 422 -7.58 6.89 12.30
N ALA A 423 -8.71 6.43 12.84
CA ALA A 423 -9.94 7.23 12.94
C ALA A 423 -9.71 8.53 13.72
N PHE A 424 -8.99 8.47 14.85
CA PHE A 424 -8.60 9.65 15.61
C PHE A 424 -7.74 10.63 14.78
N ALA A 425 -6.68 10.12 14.12
CA ALA A 425 -5.80 11.00 13.34
C ALA A 425 -6.55 11.68 12.19
N ARG A 426 -7.47 10.95 11.54
CA ARG A 426 -8.29 11.48 10.45
C ARG A 426 -9.27 12.54 10.94
N ARG A 427 -9.94 12.30 12.08
CA ARG A 427 -10.88 13.30 12.65
C ARG A 427 -10.17 14.61 12.95
N PHE A 428 -8.97 14.54 13.54
CA PHE A 428 -8.17 15.77 13.76
C PHE A 428 -7.75 16.43 12.45
N ALA A 429 -7.44 15.66 11.42
CA ALA A 429 -7.10 16.22 10.11
C ALA A 429 -8.29 16.97 9.49
N VAL A 430 -9.49 16.40 9.55
CA VAL A 430 -10.71 17.04 9.07
C VAL A 430 -11.02 18.28 9.89
N GLY A 431 -11.09 18.15 11.24
CA GLY A 431 -11.40 19.26 12.12
C GLY A 431 -10.41 20.43 12.05
N TYR A 432 -9.16 20.15 11.69
CA TYR A 432 -8.12 21.18 11.57
C TYR A 432 -8.39 22.18 10.44
N ASP A 433 -9.07 21.74 9.38
CA ASP A 433 -9.47 22.57 8.26
C ASP A 433 -10.93 23.08 8.36
N GLU A 434 -11.72 22.59 9.33
CA GLU A 434 -13.08 23.07 9.57
C GLU A 434 -13.08 24.55 9.99
N THR A 435 -14.08 25.29 9.51
CA THR A 435 -14.25 26.70 9.80
C THR A 435 -14.98 26.88 11.13
N THR A 436 -14.46 27.76 11.98
CA THR A 436 -15.07 28.13 13.26
C THR A 436 -16.26 29.08 13.06
N ALA A 437 -17.00 29.35 14.13
CA ALA A 437 -18.08 30.34 14.12
C ALA A 437 -17.61 31.75 13.69
N ASP A 438 -16.32 32.06 13.90
CA ASP A 438 -15.70 33.35 13.51
C ASP A 438 -15.31 33.41 12.02
N GLY A 439 -15.66 32.38 11.20
CA GLY A 439 -15.35 32.30 9.78
C GLY A 439 -13.89 31.99 9.46
N ARG A 440 -13.06 31.61 10.45
CA ARG A 440 -11.65 31.22 10.28
C ARG A 440 -11.48 29.74 10.51
N PRO A 441 -10.62 29.06 9.75
CA PRO A 441 -10.32 27.65 10.00
C PRO A 441 -9.58 27.47 11.35
N TRP A 442 -9.81 26.34 12.03
CA TRP A 442 -9.18 26.05 13.32
C TRP A 442 -7.65 26.16 13.28
N LYS A 443 -7.01 25.80 12.16
CA LYS A 443 -5.55 25.93 11.95
C LYS A 443 -5.00 27.35 12.16
N GLU A 444 -5.82 28.39 11.99
CA GLU A 444 -5.44 29.79 12.13
C GLU A 444 -5.69 30.35 13.54
N GLN A 445 -6.41 29.62 14.38
CA GLN A 445 -6.70 30.03 15.73
C GLN A 445 -5.42 30.13 16.59
N PRO A 446 -5.23 31.20 17.39
CA PRO A 446 -4.02 31.41 18.21
C PRO A 446 -3.77 30.23 19.16
N LYS A 447 -4.82 29.63 19.73
CA LYS A 447 -4.74 28.52 20.66
C LYS A 447 -4.18 27.28 19.97
N VAL A 448 -4.66 26.95 18.75
CA VAL A 448 -4.15 25.81 17.97
C VAL A 448 -2.69 26.01 17.62
N ARG A 449 -2.30 27.21 17.20
CA ARG A 449 -0.90 27.56 16.90
C ARG A 449 -0.01 27.33 18.12
N ARG A 450 -0.41 27.88 19.30
CA ARG A 450 0.33 27.70 20.56
C ARG A 450 0.50 26.20 20.91
N VAL A 451 -0.58 25.43 20.87
CA VAL A 451 -0.52 23.98 21.16
C VAL A 451 0.38 23.26 20.17
N ARG A 452 0.37 23.66 18.88
CA ARG A 452 1.27 23.10 17.84
C ARG A 452 2.74 23.39 18.16
N GLU A 453 3.07 24.62 18.56
CA GLU A 453 4.43 25.01 18.98
C GLU A 453 4.90 24.19 20.20
N MET A 454 4.07 24.06 21.23
CA MET A 454 4.36 23.23 22.41
C MET A 454 4.57 21.78 22.05
N CYS A 455 3.79 21.23 21.08
CA CYS A 455 3.99 19.88 20.56
C CYS A 455 5.34 19.73 19.84
N ALA A 456 5.70 20.70 19.02
CA ALA A 456 6.96 20.70 18.28
C ALA A 456 8.16 20.73 19.25
N GLU A 457 8.11 21.60 20.26
CA GLU A 457 9.12 21.67 21.32
C GLU A 457 9.23 20.35 22.09
N TYR A 458 8.11 19.80 22.55
CA TYR A 458 8.08 18.53 23.26
C TYR A 458 8.64 17.36 22.42
N ASN A 459 8.22 17.27 21.16
CA ASN A 459 8.70 16.23 20.24
C ASN A 459 10.19 16.39 19.90
N SER A 460 10.69 17.62 19.74
CA SER A 460 12.11 17.89 19.48
C SER A 460 12.96 17.50 20.67
N THR A 461 12.52 17.86 21.87
CA THR A 461 13.19 17.47 23.12
C THR A 461 13.22 15.97 23.32
N LEU A 462 12.10 15.27 23.06
CA LEU A 462 12.09 13.80 23.08
C LEU A 462 13.09 13.19 22.10
N LYS A 463 13.18 13.75 20.88
CA LYS A 463 14.13 13.26 19.84
C LYS A 463 15.59 13.47 20.26
N GLN A 464 15.93 14.62 20.86
CA GLN A 464 17.29 14.92 21.36
C GLN A 464 17.75 13.91 22.42
N PHE A 465 16.86 13.50 23.32
CA PHE A 465 17.17 12.51 24.37
C PHE A 465 16.91 11.06 23.95
N GLY A 466 16.50 10.80 22.70
CA GLY A 466 16.19 9.46 22.20
C GLY A 466 14.98 8.80 22.89
N LEU A 467 14.13 9.60 23.52
CA LEU A 467 12.94 9.15 24.25
C LEU A 467 11.70 9.10 23.37
N ARG A 468 10.69 8.38 23.86
CA ARG A 468 9.37 8.31 23.26
C ARG A 468 8.30 8.67 24.30
N ASP A 469 7.24 9.34 23.87
CA ASP A 469 6.16 9.79 24.74
C ASP A 469 5.60 8.70 25.68
N TYR A 470 5.38 7.46 25.17
CA TYR A 470 4.90 6.35 26.01
C TYR A 470 5.86 5.98 27.15
N GLN A 471 7.16 6.30 27.03
CA GLN A 471 8.17 6.04 28.06
C GLN A 471 8.06 7.09 29.15
N VAL A 472 7.78 8.33 28.82
CA VAL A 472 7.49 9.39 29.80
C VAL A 472 6.22 9.02 30.57
N ALA A 473 5.16 8.63 29.85
CA ALA A 473 3.86 8.31 30.46
C ALA A 473 3.87 7.09 31.39
N ASN A 474 4.56 6.02 31.00
CA ASN A 474 4.43 4.71 31.64
C ASN A 474 5.65 4.32 32.49
N VAL A 475 6.81 4.92 32.21
CA VAL A 475 8.07 4.55 32.88
C VAL A 475 8.49 5.60 33.88
N MET A 476 8.39 6.90 33.52
CA MET A 476 8.87 7.97 34.40
C MET A 476 7.83 8.38 35.45
N ASP A 477 6.53 8.33 35.11
CA ASP A 477 5.43 8.68 36.00
C ASP A 477 5.37 7.69 37.18
N ASN A 478 5.52 8.19 38.41
CA ASN A 478 5.57 7.40 39.66
C ASN A 478 6.81 6.49 39.84
N MET A 479 7.94 6.78 39.18
CA MET A 479 9.16 5.97 39.30
C MET A 479 10.08 6.52 40.40
N THR A 480 10.31 5.74 41.45
CA THR A 480 11.34 6.07 42.45
C THR A 480 12.74 5.75 41.95
N ARG A 481 13.74 6.54 42.37
CA ARG A 481 15.14 6.34 41.93
C ARG A 481 15.67 4.92 42.24
N ARG A 482 15.32 4.36 43.43
CA ARG A 482 15.70 2.99 43.80
C ARG A 482 15.07 1.95 42.88
N ARG A 483 13.80 2.09 42.58
CA ARG A 483 13.07 1.18 41.67
C ARG A 483 13.61 1.29 40.23
N ALA A 484 13.92 2.49 39.78
CA ALA A 484 14.53 2.73 38.49
C ALA A 484 15.89 2.04 38.40
N ALA A 485 16.76 2.18 39.40
CA ALA A 485 18.08 1.54 39.46
C ALA A 485 17.98 -0.01 39.42
N ALA A 486 17.09 -0.60 40.22
CA ALA A 486 16.84 -2.05 40.20
C ALA A 486 16.36 -2.54 38.82
N LEU A 487 15.47 -1.78 38.16
CA LEU A 487 14.99 -2.11 36.82
C LEU A 487 16.08 -1.92 35.75
N VAL A 488 16.97 -0.94 35.89
CA VAL A 488 18.13 -0.78 34.97
C VAL A 488 19.01 -2.03 35.05
N VAL A 489 19.38 -2.46 36.27
CA VAL A 489 20.23 -3.66 36.44
C VAL A 489 19.54 -4.90 35.86
N GLY A 490 18.28 -5.15 36.27
CA GLY A 490 17.55 -6.35 35.83
C GLY A 490 17.34 -6.38 34.31
N ARG A 491 16.96 -5.25 33.68
CA ARG A 491 16.77 -5.18 32.22
C ARG A 491 18.09 -5.24 31.46
N SER A 492 19.16 -4.64 31.99
CA SER A 492 20.50 -4.76 31.38
C SER A 492 20.99 -6.20 31.39
N LEU A 493 20.78 -6.93 32.50
CA LEU A 493 21.09 -8.35 32.57
C LEU A 493 20.25 -9.19 31.61
N GLN A 494 18.94 -8.91 31.50
CA GLN A 494 18.06 -9.56 30.51
C GLN A 494 18.52 -9.28 29.08
N VAL A 495 18.88 -8.03 28.75
CA VAL A 495 19.42 -7.66 27.43
C VAL A 495 20.71 -8.45 27.16
N LEU A 496 21.62 -8.52 28.13
CA LEU A 496 22.90 -9.24 27.99
C LEU A 496 22.65 -10.74 27.73
N LEU A 497 21.83 -11.38 28.54
CA LEU A 497 21.54 -12.82 28.43
C LEU A 497 20.84 -13.14 27.10
N LEU A 498 19.80 -12.38 26.73
CA LEU A 498 19.11 -12.57 25.46
C LEU A 498 19.99 -12.23 24.25
N SER A 499 20.86 -11.23 24.36
CA SER A 499 21.83 -10.91 23.30
C SER A 499 22.83 -12.04 23.11
N ALA A 500 23.29 -12.69 24.16
CA ALA A 500 24.18 -13.84 24.08
C ALA A 500 23.54 -14.98 23.25
N THR A 501 22.24 -15.27 23.46
CA THR A 501 21.52 -16.28 22.66
C THR A 501 21.34 -15.87 21.20
N LEU A 502 21.39 -14.58 20.89
CA LEU A 502 21.28 -14.07 19.53
C LEU A 502 22.58 -14.04 18.75
N VAL A 503 23.75 -14.13 19.42
CA VAL A 503 25.08 -14.05 18.76
C VAL A 503 25.19 -15.03 17.60
N PRO A 504 24.87 -16.33 17.72
CA PRO A 504 24.98 -17.27 16.60
C PRO A 504 24.13 -16.84 15.41
N THR A 505 22.86 -16.47 15.66
CA THR A 505 21.95 -16.01 14.60
C THR A 505 22.43 -14.70 13.96
N ALA A 506 22.94 -13.78 14.75
CA ALA A 506 23.46 -12.49 14.25
C ALA A 506 24.70 -12.70 13.38
N LEU A 507 25.59 -13.61 13.78
CA LEU A 507 26.77 -13.99 12.99
C LEU A 507 26.41 -14.65 11.66
N LEU A 508 25.39 -15.51 11.65
CA LEU A 508 24.90 -16.13 10.41
C LEU A 508 24.14 -15.14 9.53
N ALA A 509 23.40 -14.21 10.13
CA ALA A 509 22.56 -13.23 9.40
C ALA A 509 23.31 -11.95 9.01
N TRP A 510 24.54 -11.69 9.51
CA TRP A 510 25.22 -10.42 9.28
C TRP A 510 25.44 -10.07 7.80
N PRO A 511 25.72 -11.02 6.87
CA PRO A 511 25.86 -10.65 5.46
C PRO A 511 24.54 -10.10 4.88
N LEU A 512 23.42 -10.73 5.26
CA LEU A 512 22.08 -10.26 4.87
C LEU A 512 21.78 -8.87 5.45
N LEU A 513 22.06 -8.66 6.74
CA LEU A 513 21.81 -7.38 7.42
C LEU A 513 22.64 -6.25 6.81
N LEU A 514 23.91 -6.51 6.50
CA LEU A 514 24.80 -5.54 5.87
C LEU A 514 24.34 -5.19 4.45
N LEU A 515 24.08 -6.20 3.62
CA LEU A 515 23.61 -6.01 2.25
C LEU A 515 22.28 -5.26 2.20
N THR A 516 21.31 -5.64 3.03
CA THR A 516 20.02 -4.94 3.10
C THR A 516 20.16 -3.49 3.51
N ARG A 517 21.07 -3.18 4.45
CA ARG A 517 21.31 -1.80 4.90
C ARG A 517 21.98 -0.95 3.81
N ILE A 518 23.04 -1.46 3.18
CA ILE A 518 23.79 -0.72 2.15
C ILE A 518 22.93 -0.50 0.92
N ILE A 519 22.35 -1.57 0.36
CA ILE A 519 21.59 -1.48 -0.88
C ILE A 519 20.32 -0.64 -0.70
N ALA A 520 19.60 -0.82 0.40
CA ALA A 520 18.39 -0.01 0.67
C ALA A 520 18.75 1.49 0.80
N TRP A 521 19.87 1.83 1.43
CA TRP A 521 20.33 3.20 1.55
C TRP A 521 20.75 3.80 0.19
N VAL A 522 21.52 3.06 -0.63
CA VAL A 522 21.91 3.49 -1.99
C VAL A 522 20.65 3.72 -2.84
N LYS A 523 19.69 2.78 -2.79
CA LYS A 523 18.45 2.87 -3.57
C LYS A 523 17.56 4.01 -3.12
N ALA A 524 17.49 4.30 -1.82
CA ALA A 524 16.77 5.46 -1.31
C ALA A 524 17.36 6.77 -1.82
N ARG A 525 18.68 6.93 -1.78
CA ARG A 525 19.36 8.10 -2.33
C ARG A 525 19.15 8.27 -3.83
N GLN A 526 19.27 7.17 -4.60
CA GLN A 526 18.98 7.18 -6.03
C GLN A 526 17.51 7.55 -6.32
N ALA A 527 16.58 7.08 -5.51
CA ALA A 527 15.17 7.37 -5.68
C ALA A 527 14.84 8.85 -5.43
N VAL A 528 15.46 9.46 -4.43
CA VAL A 528 15.33 10.90 -4.16
C VAL A 528 15.95 11.72 -5.29
N ALA A 529 17.18 11.38 -5.73
CA ALA A 529 17.85 12.08 -6.80
C ALA A 529 17.08 12.05 -8.14
N ASN A 530 16.37 10.95 -8.42
CA ASN A 530 15.64 10.75 -9.65
C ASN A 530 14.15 11.15 -9.58
N SER A 531 13.68 11.79 -8.49
CA SER A 531 12.26 12.11 -8.31
C SER A 531 12.08 13.45 -7.63
N LYS A 532 11.26 14.32 -8.24
CA LYS A 532 10.88 15.60 -7.64
C LYS A 532 9.85 15.46 -6.50
N VAL A 533 9.22 14.30 -6.37
CA VAL A 533 8.09 14.07 -5.46
C VAL A 533 8.53 13.42 -4.15
N LYS A 534 9.69 12.74 -4.12
CA LYS A 534 10.19 12.03 -2.93
C LYS A 534 11.01 12.95 -2.04
N ILE A 535 10.68 12.95 -0.74
CA ILE A 535 11.37 13.80 0.25
C ILE A 535 12.56 13.04 0.85
N HIS A 536 12.33 11.84 1.36
CA HIS A 536 13.35 11.04 2.06
C HIS A 536 13.61 9.68 1.41
N GLY A 537 12.84 9.30 0.38
CA GLY A 537 12.91 8.00 -0.28
C GLY A 537 12.58 6.82 0.64
N ARG A 538 11.78 7.04 1.67
CA ARG A 538 11.37 5.99 2.63
C ARG A 538 10.50 4.92 1.99
N ASP A 539 9.77 5.26 0.94
CA ASP A 539 8.88 4.41 0.17
C ASP A 539 9.60 3.24 -0.53
N VAL A 540 10.91 3.37 -0.80
CA VAL A 540 11.68 2.31 -1.47
C VAL A 540 12.42 1.39 -0.50
N VAL A 541 12.66 1.85 0.74
CA VAL A 541 13.52 1.15 1.71
C VAL A 541 12.99 -0.23 2.07
N ALA A 542 11.69 -0.35 2.38
CA ALA A 542 11.07 -1.62 2.74
C ALA A 542 11.09 -2.61 1.57
N THR A 543 10.74 -2.13 0.37
CA THR A 543 10.79 -2.92 -0.86
C THR A 543 12.16 -3.56 -1.09
N TRP A 544 13.24 -2.77 -1.01
CA TRP A 544 14.58 -3.30 -1.23
C TRP A 544 15.02 -4.26 -0.12
N LYS A 545 14.64 -4.01 1.14
CA LYS A 545 14.90 -4.98 2.22
C LYS A 545 14.26 -6.34 1.94
N VAL A 546 13.00 -6.35 1.52
CA VAL A 546 12.28 -7.59 1.21
C VAL A 546 12.88 -8.28 -0.01
N LEU A 547 13.11 -7.55 -1.12
CA LEU A 547 13.67 -8.12 -2.34
C LEU A 547 15.06 -8.73 -2.14
N ILE A 548 15.93 -8.05 -1.39
CA ILE A 548 17.26 -8.58 -1.06
C ILE A 548 17.14 -9.80 -0.18
N SER A 549 16.26 -9.77 0.84
CA SER A 549 16.05 -10.92 1.71
C SER A 549 15.52 -12.13 0.96
N LEU A 550 14.60 -11.96 0.02
CA LEU A 550 14.08 -13.03 -0.83
C LEU A 550 15.15 -13.67 -1.73
N GLY A 551 16.14 -12.88 -2.19
CA GLY A 551 17.23 -13.40 -2.99
C GLY A 551 18.37 -14.01 -2.16
N VAL A 552 18.77 -13.32 -1.09
CA VAL A 552 19.98 -13.68 -0.33
C VAL A 552 19.73 -14.76 0.73
N LEU A 553 18.57 -14.73 1.39
CA LEU A 553 18.29 -15.67 2.49
C LEU A 553 18.28 -17.14 2.03
N PRO A 554 17.67 -17.53 0.90
CA PRO A 554 17.76 -18.91 0.39
C PRO A 554 19.20 -19.32 0.03
N LEU A 555 19.99 -18.39 -0.53
CA LEU A 555 21.39 -18.65 -0.86
C LEU A 555 22.24 -18.87 0.39
N LEU A 556 22.05 -18.07 1.44
CA LEU A 556 22.71 -18.26 2.73
C LEU A 556 22.28 -19.57 3.38
N TRP A 557 21.02 -19.92 3.30
CA TRP A 557 20.49 -21.18 3.81
C TRP A 557 21.18 -22.37 3.15
N LEU A 558 21.22 -22.41 1.82
CA LEU A 558 21.88 -23.48 1.07
C LEU A 558 23.40 -23.48 1.32
N PHE A 559 24.05 -22.32 1.36
CA PHE A 559 25.48 -22.20 1.64
C PHE A 559 25.84 -22.75 3.01
N TYR A 560 25.13 -22.36 4.08
CA TYR A 560 25.42 -22.86 5.43
C TYR A 560 25.09 -24.34 5.58
N THR A 561 24.08 -24.85 4.89
CA THR A 561 23.80 -26.28 4.86
C THR A 561 24.92 -27.04 4.18
N ALA A 562 25.37 -26.59 3.00
CA ALA A 562 26.50 -27.19 2.28
C ALA A 562 27.79 -27.15 3.10
N LEU A 563 28.07 -26.02 3.78
CA LEU A 563 29.21 -25.88 4.67
C LEU A 563 29.14 -26.87 5.83
N ALA A 564 27.99 -27.01 6.47
CA ALA A 564 27.80 -27.99 7.56
C ALA A 564 28.02 -29.42 7.07
N CYS A 565 27.53 -29.75 5.86
CA CYS A 565 27.75 -31.06 5.25
C CYS A 565 29.23 -31.33 4.96
N ALA A 566 29.95 -30.33 4.41
CA ALA A 566 31.38 -30.45 4.11
C ALA A 566 32.22 -30.63 5.39
N LEU A 567 31.92 -29.86 6.44
CA LEU A 567 32.58 -29.96 7.73
C LEU A 567 32.29 -31.33 8.42
N ALA A 568 31.06 -31.82 8.36
CA ALA A 568 30.71 -33.13 8.87
C ALA A 568 31.42 -34.27 8.13
N ALA A 569 31.56 -34.15 6.80
CA ALA A 569 32.26 -35.16 5.98
C ALA A 569 33.80 -35.13 6.17
N SER A 570 34.40 -33.97 6.44
CA SER A 570 35.84 -33.81 6.66
C SER A 570 36.31 -34.19 8.09
N SER A 571 35.41 -34.31 9.04
CA SER A 571 35.70 -34.59 10.45
C SER A 571 35.93 -36.08 10.66
N THR A 572 37.18 -36.54 10.45
CA THR A 572 37.61 -37.93 10.65
C THR A 572 37.70 -38.33 12.13
N SER A 573 37.75 -37.38 13.06
CA SER A 573 37.88 -37.59 14.50
C SER A 573 36.55 -37.74 15.24
N LEU A 574 35.46 -37.25 14.67
CA LEU A 574 34.14 -37.60 15.11
C LEU A 574 33.75 -38.91 14.44
N ALA A 575 34.08 -40.05 15.05
CA ALA A 575 33.50 -41.33 14.75
C ALA A 575 31.96 -41.32 15.00
N ALA A 576 31.30 -40.20 14.64
CA ALA A 576 29.88 -40.03 14.74
C ALA A 576 29.25 -40.63 13.47
N PRO A 577 28.36 -41.60 13.60
CA PRO A 577 27.67 -42.25 12.47
C PRO A 577 26.71 -41.32 11.72
N TRP A 578 26.81 -40.02 11.85
CA TRP A 578 25.72 -39.06 11.64
C TRP A 578 26.01 -37.83 10.71
N PRO A 579 26.89 -37.87 9.68
CA PRO A 579 27.08 -36.68 8.81
C PRO A 579 25.80 -36.31 8.06
N ARG A 580 24.96 -37.29 7.74
CA ARG A 580 23.69 -37.13 7.03
C ARG A 580 22.65 -36.41 7.90
N GLU A 581 22.55 -36.80 9.18
CA GLU A 581 21.67 -36.22 10.17
C GLU A 581 22.04 -34.77 10.47
N ILE A 582 23.33 -34.44 10.55
CA ILE A 582 23.80 -33.04 10.69
C ILE A 582 23.36 -32.18 9.52
N CYS A 583 23.49 -32.69 8.28
CA CYS A 583 23.04 -31.98 7.08
C CYS A 583 21.55 -31.67 7.16
N LEU A 584 20.75 -32.65 7.54
CA LEU A 584 19.30 -32.53 7.61
C LEU A 584 18.87 -31.64 8.74
N LEU A 585 19.45 -31.82 9.92
CA LEU A 585 19.19 -30.94 11.06
C LEU A 585 19.47 -29.48 10.69
N THR A 586 20.64 -29.25 10.05
CA THR A 586 21.01 -27.89 9.62
C THR A 586 20.00 -27.35 8.59
N PHE A 587 19.66 -28.15 7.58
CA PHE A 587 18.71 -27.74 6.55
C PHE A 587 17.36 -27.34 7.12
N PHE A 588 16.77 -28.15 7.99
CA PHE A 588 15.45 -27.88 8.55
C PHE A 588 15.48 -26.87 9.71
N PHE A 589 16.52 -26.88 10.54
CA PHE A 589 16.59 -26.01 11.72
C PHE A 589 16.97 -24.56 11.40
N LEU A 590 17.80 -24.32 10.38
CA LEU A 590 18.32 -22.98 10.07
C LEU A 590 17.22 -21.94 9.75
N PRO A 591 16.15 -22.22 8.99
CA PRO A 591 15.04 -21.30 8.80
C PRO A 591 14.34 -20.92 10.11
N PHE A 592 14.13 -21.89 11.02
CA PHE A 592 13.54 -21.63 12.34
C PHE A 592 14.48 -20.80 13.21
N LEU A 593 15.79 -21.04 13.14
CA LEU A 593 16.79 -20.25 13.83
C LEU A 593 16.76 -18.78 13.36
N PHE A 594 16.71 -18.52 12.06
CA PHE A 594 16.58 -17.17 11.51
C PHE A 594 15.28 -16.50 11.95
N TYR A 595 14.16 -17.19 11.87
CA TYR A 595 12.87 -16.64 12.29
C TYR A 595 12.81 -16.40 13.80
N GLY A 596 13.22 -17.37 14.61
CA GLY A 596 13.33 -17.23 16.06
C GLY A 596 14.26 -16.11 16.49
N GLY A 597 15.41 -15.97 15.81
CA GLY A 597 16.34 -14.87 15.99
C GLY A 597 15.73 -13.49 15.70
N THR A 598 14.86 -13.37 14.69
CA THR A 598 14.15 -12.11 14.44
C THR A 598 13.20 -11.75 15.57
N LEU A 599 12.45 -12.71 16.11
CA LEU A 599 11.53 -12.50 17.24
C LEU A 599 12.28 -12.18 18.55
N ALA A 600 13.35 -12.90 18.83
CA ALA A 600 14.20 -12.65 20.00
C ALA A 600 14.90 -11.28 19.88
N GLY A 601 15.40 -10.92 18.69
CA GLY A 601 15.99 -9.61 18.41
C GLY A 601 14.99 -8.46 18.61
N GLU A 602 13.72 -8.66 18.26
CA GLU A 602 12.65 -7.67 18.56
C GLU A 602 12.49 -7.47 20.08
N ARG A 603 12.52 -8.57 20.87
CA ARG A 603 12.45 -8.49 22.34
C ARG A 603 13.65 -7.75 22.93
N VAL A 604 14.87 -8.10 22.51
CA VAL A 604 16.10 -7.39 22.93
C VAL A 604 16.04 -5.92 22.59
N ALA A 605 15.65 -5.56 21.36
CA ALA A 605 15.51 -4.17 20.94
C ALA A 605 14.46 -3.40 21.79
N ASN A 606 13.36 -4.04 22.16
CA ASN A 606 12.32 -3.42 22.99
C ASN A 606 12.81 -3.22 24.44
N LEU A 607 13.52 -4.21 25.01
CA LEU A 607 14.16 -4.09 26.32
C LEU A 607 15.23 -3.00 26.33
N ALA A 608 16.13 -3.00 25.35
CA ALA A 608 17.18 -1.99 25.23
C ALA A 608 16.60 -0.58 25.11
N ARG A 609 15.53 -0.38 24.31
CA ARG A 609 14.84 0.90 24.22
C ARG A 609 14.16 1.35 25.51
N SER A 610 13.92 0.45 26.44
CA SER A 610 13.35 0.79 27.76
C SER A 610 14.38 1.25 28.77
N LEU A 611 15.68 1.11 28.50
CA LEU A 611 16.76 1.51 29.39
C LEU A 611 16.95 3.04 29.47
N PRO A 612 16.99 3.84 28.37
CA PRO A 612 17.26 5.27 28.43
C PRO A 612 16.37 6.04 29.40
N PRO A 613 15.02 5.87 29.43
CA PRO A 613 14.18 6.58 30.41
C PRO A 613 14.47 6.19 31.85
N LEU A 614 14.78 4.91 32.10
CA LEU A 614 15.13 4.46 33.46
C LEU A 614 16.49 5.00 33.91
N VAL A 615 17.48 4.99 33.02
CA VAL A 615 18.80 5.60 33.29
C VAL A 615 18.64 7.08 33.58
N MET A 616 17.78 7.79 32.84
CA MET A 616 17.50 9.19 33.08
C MET A 616 16.91 9.41 34.48
N CYS A 617 15.97 8.59 34.93
CA CYS A 617 15.40 8.68 36.29
C CYS A 617 16.47 8.46 37.39
N VAL A 618 17.53 7.70 37.10
CA VAL A 618 18.63 7.45 38.06
C VAL A 618 19.67 8.56 38.03
N VAL A 619 20.12 8.96 36.83
CA VAL A 619 21.29 9.86 36.66
C VAL A 619 20.89 11.33 36.64
N ARG A 620 19.73 11.65 36.04
CA ARG A 620 19.24 13.03 35.88
C ARG A 620 17.76 13.13 36.25
N PRO A 621 17.40 12.96 37.54
CA PRO A 621 16.00 12.96 37.99
C PRO A 621 15.26 14.26 37.68
N GLU A 622 15.96 15.42 37.73
CA GLU A 622 15.39 16.71 37.38
C GLU A 622 14.94 16.79 35.95
N SER A 623 15.74 16.25 35.02
CA SER A 623 15.36 16.17 33.60
C SER A 623 14.14 15.26 33.39
N ALA A 624 14.05 14.16 34.14
CA ALA A 624 12.89 13.28 34.10
C ALA A 624 11.61 13.98 34.57
N LEU A 625 11.69 14.75 35.68
CA LEU A 625 10.58 15.56 36.19
C LEU A 625 10.17 16.62 35.18
N ARG A 626 11.11 17.32 34.55
CA ARG A 626 10.82 18.32 33.51
C ARG A 626 10.03 17.70 32.32
N PHE A 627 10.37 16.49 31.89
CA PHE A 627 9.60 15.80 30.83
C PHE A 627 8.17 15.46 31.26
N ILE A 628 7.99 15.05 32.52
CA ILE A 628 6.65 14.76 33.07
C ILE A 628 5.83 16.07 33.14
N GLU A 629 6.43 17.16 33.56
CA GLU A 629 5.79 18.47 33.66
C GLU A 629 5.41 18.99 32.27
N MET A 630 6.34 19.05 31.33
CA MET A 630 6.05 19.42 29.92
C MET A 630 4.89 18.61 29.34
N ARG A 631 4.91 17.28 29.57
CA ARG A 631 3.86 16.41 29.12
C ARG A 631 2.52 16.68 29.77
N SER A 632 2.49 16.97 31.08
CA SER A 632 1.27 17.26 31.83
C SER A 632 0.65 18.59 31.39
N GLN A 633 1.45 19.63 31.23
CA GLN A 633 1.02 20.93 30.71
C GLN A 633 0.44 20.80 29.30
N LEU A 634 1.17 20.15 28.41
CA LEU A 634 0.71 19.90 27.04
C LEU A 634 -0.60 19.09 27.01
N LYS A 635 -0.77 18.11 27.91
CA LYS A 635 -1.99 17.33 28.01
C LYS A 635 -3.21 18.12 28.47
N VAL A 636 -3.03 19.12 29.37
CA VAL A 636 -4.10 20.02 29.78
C VAL A 636 -4.51 20.89 28.61
N GLU A 637 -3.56 21.61 28.00
CA GLU A 637 -3.83 22.50 26.85
C GLU A 637 -4.50 21.74 25.67
N MET A 638 -4.08 20.51 25.43
CA MET A 638 -4.70 19.67 24.39
C MET A 638 -6.14 19.24 24.75
N ARG A 639 -6.42 18.96 26.02
CA ARG A 639 -7.79 18.64 26.45
C ARG A 639 -8.69 19.84 26.28
N ASP A 640 -8.24 20.99 26.74
CA ASP A 640 -8.99 22.22 26.61
C ASP A 640 -9.24 22.60 25.16
N LEU A 641 -8.28 22.31 24.27
CA LEU A 641 -8.45 22.47 22.84
C LEU A 641 -9.51 21.50 22.28
N VAL A 642 -9.44 20.21 22.63
CA VAL A 642 -10.35 19.18 22.14
C VAL A 642 -11.78 19.37 22.69
N ASP A 643 -11.90 19.84 23.95
CA ASP A 643 -13.20 20.11 24.56
C ASP A 643 -13.85 21.37 23.93
N GLU A 644 -13.06 22.39 23.58
CA GLU A 644 -13.53 23.63 22.91
C GLU A 644 -13.92 23.37 21.44
N THR A 645 -13.17 22.54 20.73
CA THR A 645 -13.44 22.23 19.33
C THR A 645 -14.57 21.21 19.14
N GLY A 646 -15.06 20.58 20.18
CA GLY A 646 -16.05 19.50 20.08
C GLY A 646 -15.54 18.22 19.46
N TRP A 647 -14.26 18.12 19.09
CA TRP A 647 -13.67 16.95 18.43
C TRP A 647 -13.77 15.64 19.22
N LYS A 648 -14.10 15.72 20.52
CA LYS A 648 -14.25 14.59 21.43
C LYS A 648 -15.60 13.87 21.31
N HIS A 649 -16.69 14.62 21.10
CA HIS A 649 -18.04 14.07 21.09
C HIS A 649 -18.21 13.07 19.93
N ASP A 650 -17.73 13.42 18.76
CA ASP A 650 -17.78 12.57 17.57
C ASP A 650 -16.85 11.36 17.62
N LEU A 651 -15.89 11.33 18.56
CA LEU A 651 -14.97 10.21 18.74
C LEU A 651 -15.60 9.06 19.53
N GLU A 652 -16.55 9.35 20.39
CA GLU A 652 -17.32 8.35 21.16
C GLU A 652 -18.39 7.71 20.27
N GLU A 653 -19.01 8.43 19.35
CA GLU A 653 -20.00 7.91 18.39
C GLU A 653 -19.35 7.11 17.24
N ALA A 654 -18.13 7.48 16.81
CA ALA A 654 -17.42 6.78 15.72
C ALA A 654 -16.74 5.46 16.14
N THR A 655 -16.78 5.11 17.42
CA THR A 655 -16.25 3.83 17.90
C THR A 655 -17.36 2.78 17.85
N PRO A 656 -17.39 1.87 16.88
CA PRO A 656 -18.19 0.64 17.01
C PRO A 656 -17.74 -0.05 18.30
N SER A 657 -18.73 -0.53 19.08
CA SER A 657 -18.48 -1.31 20.30
C SER A 657 -17.33 -2.30 20.10
N PRO A 658 -16.41 -2.45 21.04
CA PRO A 658 -15.26 -3.32 20.87
C PRO A 658 -15.76 -4.73 20.59
N ILE A 659 -15.43 -5.25 19.41
CA ILE A 659 -15.57 -6.68 19.13
C ILE A 659 -14.61 -7.36 20.11
N PRO A 660 -15.10 -8.24 20.99
CA PRO A 660 -14.23 -8.90 21.97
C PRO A 660 -13.08 -9.60 21.27
N HIS A 661 -11.88 -9.41 21.76
CA HIS A 661 -10.64 -10.02 21.21
C HIS A 661 -10.61 -11.55 21.25
N ASN A 662 -11.64 -12.21 21.83
CA ASN A 662 -11.77 -13.66 22.03
C ASN A 662 -12.89 -14.33 21.24
N MET A 663 -13.43 -13.69 20.19
CA MET A 663 -14.35 -14.42 19.32
C MET A 663 -13.57 -15.43 18.47
N SER A 664 -13.66 -16.70 18.84
CA SER A 664 -13.20 -17.82 18.02
C SER A 664 -13.96 -17.83 16.69
N VAL A 665 -13.33 -18.41 15.66
CA VAL A 665 -13.89 -18.50 14.29
C VAL A 665 -15.31 -19.11 14.24
N ASN A 666 -15.70 -19.85 15.28
CA ASN A 666 -17.04 -20.47 15.39
C ASN A 666 -18.17 -19.47 15.76
N THR A 667 -17.85 -18.31 16.35
CA THR A 667 -18.86 -17.30 16.71
C THR A 667 -19.24 -16.40 15.53
N LEU A 668 -18.37 -16.35 14.48
CA LEU A 668 -18.67 -15.60 13.24
C LEU A 668 -19.74 -16.31 12.38
N SER A 669 -19.83 -17.65 12.43
CA SER A 669 -20.86 -18.40 11.72
C SER A 669 -22.28 -18.17 12.31
N THR A 670 -22.36 -17.99 13.63
CA THR A 670 -23.63 -17.69 14.33
C THR A 670 -24.15 -16.27 14.06
N LEU A 671 -23.27 -15.32 13.79
CA LEU A 671 -23.66 -13.96 13.39
C LEU A 671 -24.10 -13.88 11.92
N GLU A 672 -23.55 -14.72 11.04
CA GLU A 672 -24.04 -14.88 9.66
C GLU A 672 -25.44 -15.52 9.63
N GLU A 673 -25.73 -16.48 10.51
CA GLU A 673 -27.05 -17.08 10.65
C GLU A 673 -28.10 -16.09 11.21
N LEU A 674 -27.71 -15.21 12.13
CA LEU A 674 -28.58 -14.15 12.65
C LEU A 674 -28.88 -13.05 11.61
N HIS A 675 -27.93 -12.74 10.71
CA HIS A 675 -28.14 -11.78 9.63
C HIS A 675 -29.03 -12.33 8.50
N THR A 676 -28.96 -13.63 8.22
CA THR A 676 -29.88 -14.30 7.26
C THR A 676 -31.28 -14.45 7.82
N ALA A 677 -31.43 -14.58 9.13
CA ALA A 677 -32.76 -14.65 9.79
C ALA A 677 -33.49 -13.28 9.85
N SER A 678 -32.75 -12.15 9.78
CA SER A 678 -33.34 -10.79 9.83
C SER A 678 -33.78 -10.25 8.46
N SER A 679 -33.53 -10.96 7.38
CA SER A 679 -33.91 -10.57 6.01
C SER A 679 -35.20 -11.24 5.48
N SER A 680 -35.98 -11.90 6.34
CA SER A 680 -37.30 -12.38 5.97
C SER A 680 -38.34 -11.23 6.03
N PRO A 681 -39.22 -11.10 5.03
CA PRO A 681 -40.17 -9.98 4.97
C PRO A 681 -41.17 -10.04 6.14
N LEU A 682 -41.30 -8.93 6.84
CA LEU A 682 -42.30 -8.69 7.89
C LEU A 682 -43.70 -8.98 7.36
N ILE A 683 -44.27 -10.12 7.78
CA ILE A 683 -45.70 -10.37 7.69
C ILE A 683 -46.40 -9.41 8.67
N ALA A 684 -47.19 -8.50 8.12
CA ALA A 684 -47.97 -7.55 8.87
C ALA A 684 -48.89 -8.29 9.86
N ARG A 685 -48.63 -8.21 11.14
CA ARG A 685 -49.56 -8.60 12.19
C ARG A 685 -50.68 -7.55 12.24
N ARG A 686 -51.90 -7.95 11.81
CA ARG A 686 -53.12 -7.24 12.11
C ARG A 686 -53.31 -7.23 13.62
N GLY A 687 -53.51 -6.05 14.21
CA GLY A 687 -53.93 -5.88 15.58
C GLY A 687 -55.39 -6.39 15.79
N PRO A 688 -55.76 -6.73 17.02
CA PRO A 688 -57.12 -7.18 17.35
C PRO A 688 -58.15 -6.04 17.22
N PRO A 689 -59.44 -6.37 16.95
CA PRO A 689 -60.48 -5.35 16.79
C PRO A 689 -60.79 -4.70 18.15
N VAL A 690 -60.97 -3.40 18.11
CA VAL A 690 -61.49 -2.62 19.24
C VAL A 690 -62.97 -2.79 19.25
N ASP A 691 -63.55 -3.44 20.30
CA ASP A 691 -64.99 -3.48 20.58
C ASP A 691 -65.40 -2.09 21.05
N SER A 692 -66.42 -1.59 20.36
CA SER A 692 -67.22 -0.45 20.73
C SER A 692 -68.32 -0.87 21.70
N THR A 693 -68.28 -0.45 22.94
CA THR A 693 -69.42 0.01 23.74
C THR A 693 -68.91 1.06 24.73
#